data_789bc52b4e9c488203e7cbf2ecf525a4
#
_entry.id   789bc52b4e9c488203e7cbf2ecf525a4
#
_cell.length_a   1.000
_cell.length_b   1.000
_cell.length_c   1.000
_cell.angle_alpha   90.00
_cell.angle_beta   90.00
_cell.angle_gamma   90.00
#
_symmetry.space_group_name_H-M   'P 1'
#
loop_
_entity.id
_entity.type
_entity.pdbx_description
1 polymer ?
#
loop_
_entity_poly.entity_id
_entity_poly.type
_entity_poly.pdbx_seq_one_letter_code
_entity_poly.pdbx_strand_id
1 'polypeptide(L)'
;MKKSQIILSAICIAILSFQTSCVKDSLDGPVPEPEGETPDPEVPIDELAITELQIPTNFEFKTDKEVQLIITDNTAGVKYDVYAYNDEILTGEQITYLNEEEEEETGVEISVDNLNHLIFSGMPSGGTIEHTFVVPEYYDQLYIRRKEGFSYTSAVVNITGSLVNYTYSSQSGKGASASKPMVEDYLYCVNGSGEMFQIDPVTGDFTFVSDMPMGSWTAAIDQQNNFLYSIGRSSPNPLMKYDMVNDTWTTVGNLNIGGPRLDYNENDGLLYFSTGNKLYTIDPQNANILSNWDIIGLHKKNGGDLAFAEDGTLFLCSFSGLYRLNLNGEGDYDATRISGEDLPFNPTSMTFDSNTELWLANSSSNSDLIVMDTQTGGWEYRYGPNSTSGVLFDRTINDLTTFRIFDEVTVDPDTDGDGITDSNDAFPEEADKAFEQFTPSKYGWGTVAFEDLWPFLGDYDFNDTAVNYRFVAVLNADNMAVQLDIHFEVTSDGAGFINAFGIELESIAPSLVESVTGTVLTEGYINVASNGVEQGQDRAVIILFDNHETMLNVPSTVSVRFTTPITTAQLGIAPFNPFLIIDRDRGREIHLPNRFRTTLGANDTTLEGVNQDIDGNYQTESGLPWAINIVHNFKPPKENTPINQAYNFFNQWATSGGNTYQDWYKDSTGYRNETELKE
;
A
#
# COMPACT_ATOMS: atom_id res chain seq x y z
N MET A 1 26.89 58.34 -5.11
CA MET A 1 28.15 58.65 -4.40
C MET A 1 28.39 57.59 -3.35
N LYS A 2 29.61 57.05 -3.36
CA LYS A 2 30.31 56.11 -2.40
C LYS A 2 29.79 54.68 -2.44
N LYS A 3 30.41 53.72 -3.14
CA LYS A 3 31.66 52.95 -2.97
C LYS A 3 31.55 52.01 -1.74
N SER A 4 31.33 50.72 -1.96
CA SER A 4 32.32 49.64 -2.25
C SER A 4 33.21 49.27 -1.05
N GLN A 5 33.16 48.03 -0.63
CA GLN A 5 34.39 47.22 -0.46
C GLN A 5 34.07 45.73 -0.32
N ILE A 6 34.71 44.96 -1.20
CA ILE A 6 34.82 43.53 -1.25
C ILE A 6 36.02 43.14 -0.37
N ILE A 7 35.88 42.11 0.47
CA ILE A 7 37.02 41.45 1.13
C ILE A 7 37.15 40.03 0.58
N LEU A 8 38.25 39.82 -0.13
CA LEU A 8 38.74 38.57 -0.65
C LEU A 8 39.63 37.91 0.45
N SER A 9 39.39 36.72 0.85
CA SER A 9 40.31 35.94 1.68
C SER A 9 40.92 34.80 0.86
N ALA A 10 42.24 34.90 0.70
CA ALA A 10 43.06 33.93 0.01
C ALA A 10 43.36 32.71 0.87
N ILE A 11 43.23 31.52 0.30
CA ILE A 11 43.70 30.27 0.86
C ILE A 11 45.11 30.00 0.38
N CYS A 12 46.08 29.88 1.29
CA CYS A 12 47.45 29.45 1.03
C CYS A 12 47.51 27.93 0.88
N ILE A 13 47.98 27.47 -0.27
CA ILE A 13 48.39 26.09 -0.53
C ILE A 13 49.90 26.01 -0.23
N ALA A 14 50.28 25.21 0.74
CA ALA A 14 51.69 24.90 1.02
C ALA A 14 52.14 23.67 0.19
N ILE A 15 53.04 23.87 -0.74
CA ILE A 15 53.76 22.80 -1.48
C ILE A 15 55.02 22.44 -0.70
N LEU A 16 55.14 21.22 -0.23
CA LEU A 16 56.42 20.67 0.27
C LEU A 16 57.14 19.98 -0.89
N SER A 17 58.26 20.53 -1.25
CA SER A 17 59.22 19.93 -2.16
C SER A 17 60.23 19.07 -1.38
N PHE A 18 60.32 17.78 -1.69
CA PHE A 18 61.42 16.92 -1.21
C PHE A 18 62.58 16.99 -2.18
N GLN A 19 63.75 17.29 -1.62
CA GLN A 19 65.05 17.26 -2.30
C GLN A 19 65.66 15.85 -2.16
N THR A 20 66.06 15.26 -3.26
CA THR A 20 66.84 14.04 -3.33
C THR A 20 68.33 14.33 -3.06
N SER A 21 68.92 13.57 -2.15
CA SER A 21 70.37 13.51 -1.99
C SER A 21 70.89 12.12 -2.36
N CYS A 22 71.74 12.03 -3.35
CA CYS A 22 72.46 10.80 -3.72
C CYS A 22 73.67 10.58 -2.81
N VAL A 23 73.82 9.39 -2.28
CA VAL A 23 75.13 8.84 -1.85
C VAL A 23 75.27 7.44 -2.44
N LYS A 24 76.50 7.16 -2.98
CA LYS A 24 76.91 6.02 -3.78
C LYS A 24 77.57 4.94 -2.94
N ASP A 25 77.39 3.70 -3.41
CA ASP A 25 78.24 2.52 -3.31
C ASP A 25 78.42 1.71 -2.00
N SER A 26 77.88 0.47 -2.05
CA SER A 26 78.73 -0.71 -2.03
C SER A 26 77.95 -1.98 -2.38
N LEU A 27 78.59 -2.87 -3.15
CA LEU A 27 78.18 -4.16 -3.69
C LEU A 27 77.84 -5.16 -2.56
N ASP A 28 76.67 -5.78 -2.64
CA ASP A 28 76.39 -7.18 -2.33
C ASP A 28 75.18 -7.66 -3.10
N GLY A 29 75.19 -8.89 -3.59
CA GLY A 29 74.20 -9.38 -4.57
C GLY A 29 72.74 -9.52 -4.09
N PRO A 30 71.82 -9.68 -5.01
CA PRO A 30 70.38 -9.69 -4.67
C PRO A 30 70.01 -10.98 -3.93
N VAL A 31 69.52 -10.79 -2.71
CA VAL A 31 68.65 -11.77 -2.08
C VAL A 31 67.30 -11.69 -2.83
N PRO A 32 66.75 -12.80 -3.32
CA PRO A 32 65.39 -12.74 -3.89
C PRO A 32 64.40 -12.29 -2.80
N GLU A 33 63.73 -11.17 -3.03
CA GLU A 33 62.53 -10.81 -2.28
C GLU A 33 61.52 -11.94 -2.43
N PRO A 34 60.83 -12.34 -1.34
CA PRO A 34 59.69 -13.21 -1.49
C PRO A 34 58.71 -12.49 -2.43
N GLU A 35 58.31 -13.18 -3.48
CA GLU A 35 57.17 -12.74 -4.33
C GLU A 35 56.01 -12.43 -3.39
N GLY A 36 55.69 -11.15 -3.24
CA GLY A 36 54.46 -10.75 -2.56
C GLY A 36 53.34 -11.41 -3.32
N GLU A 37 52.60 -12.26 -2.61
CA GLU A 37 51.32 -12.71 -3.10
C GLU A 37 50.52 -11.44 -3.49
N THR A 38 50.22 -11.30 -4.78
CA THR A 38 49.23 -10.34 -5.22
C THR A 38 47.95 -10.74 -4.48
N PRO A 39 47.31 -9.83 -3.74
CA PRO A 39 46.03 -10.17 -3.13
C PRO A 39 45.16 -10.76 -4.23
N ASP A 40 44.57 -11.92 -3.95
CA ASP A 40 43.56 -12.51 -4.82
C ASP A 40 42.49 -11.41 -5.05
N PRO A 41 42.04 -11.17 -6.28
CA PRO A 41 41.02 -10.18 -6.51
C PRO A 41 39.80 -10.56 -5.63
N GLU A 42 39.42 -9.65 -4.73
CA GLU A 42 38.22 -9.84 -3.90
C GLU A 42 37.04 -10.15 -4.83
N VAL A 43 36.35 -11.25 -4.55
CA VAL A 43 35.13 -11.63 -5.27
C VAL A 43 34.13 -10.51 -5.06
N PRO A 44 33.47 -9.97 -6.10
CA PRO A 44 32.42 -8.98 -5.93
C PRO A 44 31.31 -9.46 -4.98
N ILE A 45 30.76 -8.58 -4.16
CA ILE A 45 29.76 -8.92 -3.13
C ILE A 45 28.53 -9.63 -3.72
N ASP A 46 28.11 -9.25 -4.91
CA ASP A 46 27.01 -9.84 -5.67
C ASP A 46 27.29 -11.27 -6.17
N GLU A 47 28.56 -11.69 -6.21
CA GLU A 47 28.97 -13.04 -6.62
C GLU A 47 29.26 -13.98 -5.42
N LEU A 48 29.21 -13.47 -4.17
CA LEU A 48 29.45 -14.27 -2.98
C LEU A 48 28.30 -15.25 -2.71
N ALA A 49 28.65 -16.47 -2.30
CA ALA A 49 27.66 -17.38 -1.75
C ALA A 49 27.12 -16.83 -0.43
N ILE A 50 25.86 -17.12 -0.10
CA ILE A 50 25.19 -16.57 1.09
C ILE A 50 25.97 -16.89 2.39
N THR A 51 26.60 -18.06 2.47
CA THR A 51 27.39 -18.49 3.62
C THR A 51 28.77 -17.80 3.74
N GLU A 52 29.18 -17.06 2.71
CA GLU A 52 30.43 -16.28 2.70
C GLU A 52 30.22 -14.83 3.11
N LEU A 53 28.94 -14.39 3.22
CA LEU A 53 28.61 -13.04 3.63
C LEU A 53 29.07 -12.74 5.06
N GLN A 54 29.52 -11.52 5.27
CA GLN A 54 29.80 -10.96 6.58
C GLN A 54 28.82 -9.83 6.85
N ILE A 55 27.86 -10.09 7.72
CA ILE A 55 26.73 -9.20 7.99
C ILE A 55 26.89 -8.65 9.40
N PRO A 56 26.62 -7.34 9.64
CA PRO A 56 26.69 -6.77 10.98
C PRO A 56 25.74 -7.50 11.96
N THR A 57 26.27 -7.97 13.10
CA THR A 57 25.49 -8.75 14.08
C THR A 57 24.39 -7.95 14.82
N ASN A 58 24.40 -6.63 14.67
CA ASN A 58 23.32 -5.77 15.16
C ASN A 58 22.25 -5.49 14.10
N PHE A 59 22.32 -6.11 12.92
CA PHE A 59 21.36 -5.95 11.88
C PHE A 59 20.12 -6.84 12.14
N GLU A 60 18.92 -6.24 12.12
CA GLU A 60 17.68 -6.91 12.53
C GLU A 60 16.94 -7.58 11.35
N PHE A 61 17.44 -7.47 10.12
CA PHE A 61 16.82 -8.04 8.91
C PHE A 61 15.35 -7.63 8.75
N LYS A 62 15.07 -6.37 8.99
CA LYS A 62 13.78 -5.75 8.72
C LYS A 62 13.93 -4.68 7.63
N THR A 63 12.88 -4.48 6.85
CA THR A 63 12.86 -3.54 5.74
C THR A 63 12.03 -2.28 6.05
N ASP A 64 11.72 -2.08 7.32
CA ASP A 64 10.94 -0.96 7.85
C ASP A 64 11.73 -0.08 8.81
N LYS A 65 11.24 1.14 8.98
CA LYS A 65 11.67 2.06 10.03
C LYS A 65 10.48 2.60 10.82
N GLU A 66 10.73 2.87 12.09
CA GLU A 66 9.76 3.49 12.98
C GLU A 66 9.66 4.99 12.72
N VAL A 67 8.44 5.51 12.67
CA VAL A 67 8.14 6.93 12.52
C VAL A 67 7.17 7.37 13.58
N GLN A 68 7.57 8.36 14.39
CA GLN A 68 6.68 9.08 15.30
C GLN A 68 6.02 10.23 14.54
N LEU A 69 4.68 10.25 14.54
CA LEU A 69 3.88 11.31 13.99
C LEU A 69 3.28 12.17 15.11
N ILE A 70 3.44 13.48 15.00
CA ILE A 70 2.76 14.45 15.84
C ILE A 70 1.98 15.41 14.95
N ILE A 71 0.65 15.39 15.04
CA ILE A 71 -0.22 16.38 14.39
C ILE A 71 -0.76 17.32 15.46
N THR A 72 -0.70 18.61 15.20
CA THR A 72 -1.31 19.65 16.05
C THR A 72 -2.38 20.40 15.28
N ASP A 73 -3.63 20.27 15.71
CA ASP A 73 -4.78 20.99 15.18
C ASP A 73 -5.83 21.16 16.29
N ASN A 74 -6.22 22.40 16.56
CA ASN A 74 -7.22 22.71 17.58
C ASN A 74 -8.64 22.87 17.01
N THR A 75 -8.84 22.57 15.74
CA THR A 75 -10.15 22.61 15.11
C THR A 75 -10.96 21.38 15.55
N ALA A 76 -12.15 21.59 16.05
CA ALA A 76 -13.03 20.50 16.45
C ALA A 76 -13.62 19.79 15.21
N GLY A 77 -13.85 18.48 15.30
CA GLY A 77 -14.50 17.69 14.25
C GLY A 77 -13.64 17.46 13.00
N VAL A 78 -12.31 17.54 13.12
CA VAL A 78 -11.40 17.25 12.01
C VAL A 78 -10.83 15.85 12.12
N LYS A 79 -10.81 15.12 11.02
CA LYS A 79 -10.21 13.79 10.90
C LYS A 79 -8.94 13.86 10.07
N TYR A 80 -7.98 13.04 10.42
CA TYR A 80 -6.74 12.88 9.68
C TYR A 80 -6.59 11.45 9.19
N ASP A 81 -6.27 11.32 7.90
CA ASP A 81 -5.80 10.09 7.28
C ASP A 81 -4.35 10.26 6.88
N VAL A 82 -3.50 9.30 7.24
CA VAL A 82 -2.05 9.36 7.03
C VAL A 82 -1.61 8.18 6.18
N TYR A 83 -0.88 8.48 5.13
CA TYR A 83 -0.41 7.52 4.14
C TYR A 83 1.11 7.51 4.09
N ALA A 84 1.72 6.33 3.94
CA ALA A 84 3.11 6.25 3.52
C ALA A 84 3.22 6.80 2.09
N TYR A 85 4.25 7.61 1.81
CA TYR A 85 4.37 8.28 0.53
C TYR A 85 5.83 8.34 0.07
N ASN A 86 6.03 8.15 -1.23
CA ASN A 86 7.32 8.28 -1.89
C ASN A 86 7.15 9.02 -3.22
N ASP A 87 7.87 10.14 -3.39
CA ASP A 87 7.87 10.97 -4.61
C ASP A 87 8.46 10.26 -5.84
N GLU A 88 9.29 9.22 -5.65
CA GLU A 88 9.88 8.45 -6.76
C GLU A 88 8.84 7.73 -7.63
N ILE A 89 7.62 7.64 -7.15
CA ILE A 89 6.45 7.14 -7.89
C ILE A 89 6.26 7.81 -9.27
N LEU A 90 6.80 8.99 -9.47
CA LEU A 90 6.60 9.79 -10.68
C LEU A 90 7.77 9.75 -11.66
N THR A 91 8.86 9.04 -11.37
CA THR A 91 9.98 8.86 -12.31
C THR A 91 9.75 7.60 -13.14
N GLY A 92 9.29 7.77 -14.36
CA GLY A 92 9.05 6.66 -15.26
C GLY A 92 10.26 6.24 -16.08
N GLU A 93 10.44 4.96 -16.32
CA GLU A 93 11.33 4.46 -17.36
C GLU A 93 10.69 4.58 -18.74
N GLN A 94 11.48 4.89 -19.77
CA GLN A 94 11.00 4.83 -21.14
C GLN A 94 10.85 3.34 -21.54
N ILE A 95 9.64 2.95 -21.83
CA ILE A 95 9.32 1.62 -22.35
C ILE A 95 8.87 1.70 -23.81
N THR A 96 9.11 0.61 -24.52
CA THR A 96 8.55 0.40 -25.88
C THR A 96 7.48 -0.67 -25.76
N TYR A 97 6.29 -0.37 -26.24
CA TYR A 97 5.16 -1.30 -26.22
C TYR A 97 4.45 -1.30 -27.59
N LEU A 98 3.68 -2.34 -27.86
CA LEU A 98 2.87 -2.43 -29.06
C LEU A 98 1.49 -1.80 -28.80
N ASN A 99 1.09 -0.85 -29.65
CA ASN A 99 -0.27 -0.31 -29.64
C ASN A 99 -1.26 -1.29 -30.29
N GLU A 100 -2.51 -0.89 -30.43
CA GLU A 100 -3.56 -1.76 -31.00
C GLU A 100 -3.37 -2.08 -32.48
N GLU A 101 -2.66 -1.24 -33.20
CA GLU A 101 -2.32 -1.45 -34.60
C GLU A 101 -1.06 -2.32 -34.76
N GLU A 102 -0.54 -2.91 -33.65
CA GLU A 102 0.71 -3.69 -33.60
C GLU A 102 1.96 -2.86 -33.99
N GLU A 103 1.89 -1.53 -33.85
CA GLU A 103 3.02 -0.64 -34.07
C GLU A 103 3.77 -0.38 -32.75
N GLU A 104 5.12 -0.28 -32.82
CA GLU A 104 5.93 0.07 -31.66
C GLU A 104 5.73 1.53 -31.28
N GLU A 105 5.29 1.78 -30.05
CA GLU A 105 5.23 3.11 -29.45
C GLU A 105 6.16 3.20 -28.23
N THR A 106 6.66 4.39 -27.94
CA THR A 106 7.47 4.66 -26.75
C THR A 106 6.65 5.47 -25.75
N GLY A 107 6.56 5.01 -24.54
CA GLY A 107 5.90 5.69 -23.44
C GLY A 107 6.79 5.76 -22.20
N VAL A 108 6.26 6.36 -21.14
CA VAL A 108 6.91 6.39 -19.84
C VAL A 108 6.10 5.52 -18.90
N GLU A 109 6.73 4.50 -18.34
CA GLU A 109 6.14 3.65 -17.33
C GLU A 109 6.50 4.16 -15.94
N ILE A 110 5.48 4.37 -15.12
CA ILE A 110 5.65 4.74 -13.72
C ILE A 110 5.27 3.53 -12.88
N SER A 111 6.24 2.98 -12.19
CA SER A 111 6.02 1.90 -11.23
C SER A 111 5.48 2.47 -9.93
N VAL A 112 4.37 1.93 -9.46
CA VAL A 112 3.74 2.33 -8.19
C VAL A 112 3.79 1.16 -7.23
N ASP A 113 4.25 1.43 -6.03
CA ASP A 113 4.30 0.44 -4.95
C ASP A 113 2.92 0.33 -4.27
N ASN A 114 2.38 -0.88 -4.21
CA ASN A 114 1.08 -1.17 -3.60
C ASN A 114 1.04 -0.98 -2.07
N LEU A 115 2.17 -0.69 -1.42
CA LEU A 115 2.23 -0.42 0.02
C LEU A 115 1.87 1.00 0.43
N ASN A 116 1.70 1.88 -0.50
CA ASN A 116 1.49 3.31 -0.28
C ASN A 116 0.08 3.66 0.13
N HIS A 117 -0.46 2.95 1.12
CA HIS A 117 -1.84 3.12 1.53
C HIS A 117 -1.95 3.75 2.90
N LEU A 118 -3.18 3.89 3.33
CA LEU A 118 -3.55 4.36 4.64
C LEU A 118 -2.86 3.54 5.73
N ILE A 119 -2.12 4.22 6.60
CA ILE A 119 -1.46 3.63 7.77
C ILE A 119 -2.12 4.03 9.08
N PHE A 120 -2.81 5.17 9.11
CA PHE A 120 -3.50 5.65 10.30
C PHE A 120 -4.70 6.52 9.93
N SER A 121 -5.78 6.38 10.67
CA SER A 121 -6.95 7.26 10.62
C SER A 121 -7.34 7.64 12.04
N GLY A 122 -7.63 8.93 12.32
CA GLY A 122 -8.02 9.37 13.65
C GLY A 122 -8.26 10.86 13.76
N MET A 123 -8.75 11.30 14.92
CA MET A 123 -9.04 12.69 15.22
C MET A 123 -8.17 13.21 16.37
N PRO A 124 -7.79 14.52 16.37
CA PRO A 124 -7.01 15.08 17.46
C PRO A 124 -7.77 15.02 18.80
N SER A 125 -7.25 14.28 19.76
CA SER A 125 -7.72 14.32 21.14
C SER A 125 -6.95 15.42 21.91
N GLY A 126 -7.66 16.39 22.46
CA GLY A 126 -7.04 17.55 23.10
C GLY A 126 -6.21 18.46 22.18
N GLY A 127 -6.49 18.43 20.87
CA GLY A 127 -5.79 19.22 19.84
C GLY A 127 -4.51 18.60 19.31
N THR A 128 -4.23 17.32 19.63
CA THR A 128 -3.06 16.62 19.14
C THR A 128 -3.38 15.18 18.75
N ILE A 129 -2.66 14.65 17.75
CA ILE A 129 -2.52 13.22 17.47
C ILE A 129 -1.05 12.91 17.71
N GLU A 130 -0.75 11.85 18.46
CA GLU A 130 0.60 11.34 18.66
C GLU A 130 0.59 9.82 18.50
N HIS A 131 1.18 9.35 17.41
CA HIS A 131 1.26 7.93 17.08
C HIS A 131 2.64 7.53 16.59
N THR A 132 2.98 6.25 16.78
CA THR A 132 4.17 5.63 16.19
C THR A 132 3.72 4.46 15.33
N PHE A 133 4.27 4.37 14.12
CA PHE A 133 4.03 3.30 13.16
C PHE A 133 5.29 3.01 12.36
N VAL A 134 5.25 2.01 11.50
CA VAL A 134 6.35 1.69 10.59
C VAL A 134 6.00 2.06 9.16
N VAL A 135 7.03 2.45 8.42
CA VAL A 135 6.98 2.64 6.97
C VAL A 135 8.16 1.89 6.35
N PRO A 136 8.11 1.55 5.03
CA PRO A 136 9.28 1.01 4.35
C PRO A 136 10.52 1.91 4.57
N GLU A 137 11.70 1.30 4.77
CA GLU A 137 12.94 2.01 5.14
C GLU A 137 13.31 3.11 4.15
N TYR A 138 13.06 2.89 2.84
CA TYR A 138 13.38 3.83 1.77
C TYR A 138 12.39 4.99 1.63
N TYR A 139 11.29 5.03 2.39
CA TYR A 139 10.36 6.16 2.37
C TYR A 139 10.86 7.30 3.22
N ASP A 140 10.80 8.51 2.70
CA ASP A 140 11.23 9.73 3.37
C ASP A 140 10.11 10.76 3.58
N GLN A 141 8.89 10.41 3.19
CA GLN A 141 7.73 11.30 3.27
C GLN A 141 6.47 10.58 3.75
N LEU A 142 5.53 11.36 4.30
CA LEU A 142 4.15 10.98 4.55
C LEU A 142 3.23 11.91 3.77
N TYR A 143 2.13 11.36 3.26
CA TYR A 143 1.00 12.14 2.75
C TYR A 143 -0.05 12.21 3.86
N ILE A 144 -0.37 13.43 4.30
CA ILE A 144 -1.35 13.69 5.35
C ILE A 144 -2.56 14.35 4.71
N ARG A 145 -3.72 13.72 4.86
CA ARG A 145 -5.01 14.23 4.42
C ARG A 145 -5.84 14.63 5.64
N ARG A 146 -6.30 15.87 5.67
CA ARG A 146 -7.14 16.44 6.72
C ARG A 146 -8.55 16.62 6.17
N LYS A 147 -9.53 16.05 6.85
CA LYS A 147 -10.96 16.18 6.53
C LYS A 147 -11.60 17.14 7.53
N GLU A 148 -12.30 18.16 7.04
CA GLU A 148 -13.12 19.08 7.83
C GLU A 148 -14.52 19.15 7.23
N GLY A 149 -15.50 18.50 7.86
CA GLY A 149 -16.77 18.21 7.24
C GLY A 149 -16.61 17.37 5.97
N PHE A 150 -17.00 17.91 4.82
CA PHE A 150 -16.83 17.26 3.51
C PHE A 150 -15.67 17.84 2.68
N SER A 151 -14.84 18.67 3.27
CA SER A 151 -13.70 19.29 2.59
C SER A 151 -12.41 18.63 3.02
N TYR A 152 -11.52 18.39 2.04
CA TYR A 152 -10.20 17.83 2.28
C TYR A 152 -9.10 18.85 1.99
N THR A 153 -8.09 18.85 2.84
CA THR A 153 -6.79 19.49 2.60
C THR A 153 -5.70 18.49 2.82
N SER A 154 -4.66 18.53 2.01
CA SER A 154 -3.56 17.56 2.10
C SER A 154 -2.20 18.24 2.15
N ALA A 155 -1.22 17.52 2.67
CA ALA A 155 0.18 17.94 2.69
C ALA A 155 1.09 16.72 2.57
N VAL A 156 2.18 16.86 1.81
CA VAL A 156 3.31 15.93 1.84
C VAL A 156 4.31 16.46 2.85
N VAL A 157 4.72 15.63 3.80
CA VAL A 157 5.59 16.03 4.91
C VAL A 157 6.79 15.08 4.99
N ASN A 158 8.00 15.65 5.05
CA ASN A 158 9.23 14.87 5.12
C ASN A 158 9.39 14.21 6.50
N ILE A 159 9.84 12.95 6.48
CA ILE A 159 10.30 12.24 7.68
C ILE A 159 11.71 12.74 7.99
N THR A 160 11.90 13.38 9.14
CA THR A 160 13.22 13.88 9.56
C THR A 160 13.74 13.06 10.72
N GLY A 161 14.73 12.20 10.45
CA GLY A 161 15.09 11.13 11.39
C GLY A 161 13.94 10.13 11.49
N SER A 162 13.40 9.93 12.69
CA SER A 162 12.21 9.10 12.93
C SER A 162 11.00 9.96 13.34
N LEU A 163 10.90 11.21 12.91
CA LEU A 163 9.88 12.14 13.38
C LEU A 163 9.22 12.90 12.24
N VAL A 164 7.90 12.99 12.30
CA VAL A 164 7.07 13.88 11.49
C VAL A 164 6.28 14.80 12.41
N ASN A 165 6.48 16.11 12.29
CA ASN A 165 5.68 17.13 12.97
C ASN A 165 4.85 17.87 11.93
N TYR A 166 3.54 17.80 12.05
CA TYR A 166 2.61 18.55 11.24
C TYR A 166 1.75 19.46 12.10
N THR A 167 1.73 20.75 11.81
CA THR A 167 0.86 21.72 12.48
C THR A 167 -0.04 22.37 11.44
N TYR A 168 -1.33 22.16 11.58
CA TYR A 168 -2.30 22.83 10.72
C TYR A 168 -2.35 24.31 11.07
N SER A 169 -2.12 25.15 10.07
CA SER A 169 -2.35 26.59 10.16
C SER A 169 -3.38 26.97 9.10
N SER A 170 -4.52 27.46 9.52
CA SER A 170 -5.52 27.95 8.56
C SER A 170 -4.87 29.05 7.70
N GLN A 171 -4.68 28.79 6.42
CA GLN A 171 -4.35 29.87 5.49
C GLN A 171 -5.60 30.76 5.39
N SER A 172 -5.49 31.98 5.89
CA SER A 172 -6.54 32.99 5.76
C SER A 172 -6.70 33.30 4.26
N GLY A 173 -7.70 32.72 3.59
CA GLY A 173 -7.97 33.07 2.21
C GLY A 173 -8.88 32.20 1.37
N LYS A 174 -9.47 31.12 1.90
CA LYS A 174 -10.69 30.54 1.26
C LYS A 174 -11.70 30.32 2.38
N GLY A 175 -12.87 30.95 2.23
CA GLY A 175 -13.96 30.84 3.19
C GLY A 175 -14.28 29.38 3.44
N ALA A 176 -14.51 29.04 4.73
CA ALA A 176 -15.04 27.76 5.11
C ALA A 176 -16.24 27.46 4.20
N SER A 177 -16.13 26.42 3.40
CA SER A 177 -17.26 25.88 2.67
C SER A 177 -18.26 25.47 3.74
N ALA A 178 -19.48 25.98 3.65
CA ALA A 178 -20.54 25.58 4.55
C ALA A 178 -20.62 24.06 4.55
N SER A 179 -20.76 23.45 5.75
CA SER A 179 -20.94 22.01 5.90
C SER A 179 -21.95 21.50 4.87
N LYS A 180 -21.50 20.68 3.93
CA LYS A 180 -22.41 19.98 3.03
C LYS A 180 -23.20 18.97 3.88
N PRO A 181 -24.46 18.73 3.55
CA PRO A 181 -25.28 17.71 4.22
C PRO A 181 -24.67 16.33 4.03
N MET A 182 -24.99 15.39 4.90
CA MET A 182 -24.65 13.98 4.75
C MET A 182 -25.07 13.47 3.38
N VAL A 183 -24.25 12.67 2.76
CA VAL A 183 -24.40 12.22 1.38
C VAL A 183 -24.57 10.71 1.38
N GLU A 184 -25.66 10.25 0.79
CA GLU A 184 -25.82 8.86 0.41
C GLU A 184 -25.40 8.70 -1.05
N ASP A 185 -24.39 7.89 -1.31
CA ASP A 185 -23.87 7.65 -2.66
C ASP A 185 -24.55 6.45 -3.30
N TYR A 186 -24.80 6.55 -4.60
CA TYR A 186 -25.16 5.43 -5.46
C TYR A 186 -24.29 5.41 -6.70
N LEU A 187 -23.69 4.26 -6.99
CA LEU A 187 -22.93 4.04 -8.23
C LEU A 187 -23.92 3.65 -9.33
N TYR A 188 -24.25 4.57 -10.23
CA TYR A 188 -25.09 4.30 -11.39
C TYR A 188 -24.27 3.60 -12.47
N CYS A 189 -24.71 2.44 -12.89
CA CYS A 189 -24.02 1.56 -13.82
C CYS A 189 -24.82 1.43 -15.11
N VAL A 190 -24.13 1.44 -16.24
CA VAL A 190 -24.72 1.17 -17.57
C VAL A 190 -24.01 0.02 -18.23
N ASN A 191 -24.70 -0.67 -19.15
CA ASN A 191 -24.09 -1.74 -19.95
C ASN A 191 -24.46 -1.69 -21.42
N GLY A 192 -23.71 -2.45 -22.20
CA GLY A 192 -23.89 -2.55 -23.64
C GLY A 192 -25.21 -3.24 -24.06
N SER A 193 -25.93 -3.90 -23.16
CA SER A 193 -27.25 -4.47 -23.39
C SER A 193 -28.37 -3.42 -23.27
N GLY A 194 -28.08 -2.27 -22.69
CA GLY A 194 -29.08 -1.20 -22.48
C GLY A 194 -29.76 -1.27 -21.13
N GLU A 195 -29.15 -1.88 -20.14
CA GLU A 195 -29.61 -1.90 -18.75
C GLU A 195 -28.90 -0.80 -17.97
N MET A 196 -29.64 -0.04 -17.17
CA MET A 196 -29.12 0.86 -16.17
C MET A 196 -29.57 0.39 -14.79
N PHE A 197 -28.64 0.29 -13.86
CA PHE A 197 -28.86 -0.11 -12.47
C PHE A 197 -27.96 0.70 -11.54
N GLN A 198 -28.27 0.70 -10.26
CA GLN A 198 -27.43 1.35 -9.24
C GLN A 198 -26.91 0.34 -8.25
N ILE A 199 -25.76 0.64 -7.66
CA ILE A 199 -25.11 -0.12 -6.59
C ILE A 199 -24.96 0.81 -5.39
N ASP A 200 -25.35 0.35 -4.22
CA ASP A 200 -24.98 0.95 -2.94
C ASP A 200 -23.49 0.64 -2.64
N PRO A 201 -22.60 1.63 -2.58
CA PRO A 201 -21.19 1.39 -2.38
C PRO A 201 -20.83 0.83 -0.99
N VAL A 202 -21.72 0.95 -0.01
CA VAL A 202 -21.51 0.45 1.37
C VAL A 202 -21.85 -1.04 1.46
N THR A 203 -23.00 -1.44 0.90
CA THR A 203 -23.50 -2.82 1.03
C THR A 203 -23.20 -3.69 -0.18
N GLY A 204 -22.97 -3.08 -1.35
CA GLY A 204 -22.89 -3.76 -2.63
C GLY A 204 -24.24 -4.22 -3.20
N ASP A 205 -25.34 -3.88 -2.56
CA ASP A 205 -26.68 -4.16 -3.07
C ASP A 205 -26.91 -3.42 -4.38
N PHE A 206 -27.51 -4.09 -5.35
CA PHE A 206 -27.84 -3.43 -6.62
C PHE A 206 -29.33 -3.42 -6.89
N THR A 207 -29.79 -2.37 -7.56
CA THR A 207 -31.18 -2.18 -7.92
C THR A 207 -31.28 -1.79 -9.39
N PHE A 208 -32.13 -2.48 -10.16
CA PHE A 208 -32.47 -2.05 -11.52
C PHE A 208 -33.13 -0.68 -11.50
N VAL A 209 -32.71 0.21 -12.41
CA VAL A 209 -33.25 1.58 -12.51
C VAL A 209 -34.08 1.71 -13.78
N SER A 210 -33.52 1.49 -14.97
CA SER A 210 -34.24 1.77 -16.21
C SER A 210 -33.65 0.99 -17.40
N ASP A 211 -34.49 0.73 -18.41
CA ASP A 211 -34.02 0.31 -19.73
C ASP A 211 -33.60 1.53 -20.55
N MET A 212 -32.40 1.51 -21.08
CA MET A 212 -31.84 2.54 -21.93
C MET A 212 -32.37 2.43 -23.37
N PRO A 213 -32.56 3.54 -24.09
CA PRO A 213 -32.96 3.50 -25.52
C PRO A 213 -31.95 2.73 -26.40
N MET A 214 -30.68 2.72 -25.99
CA MET A 214 -29.58 2.00 -26.65
C MET A 214 -28.53 1.64 -25.62
N GLY A 215 -27.92 0.47 -25.75
CA GLY A 215 -26.78 0.10 -24.92
C GLY A 215 -25.61 1.06 -25.06
N SER A 216 -24.86 1.22 -23.98
CA SER A 216 -23.78 2.19 -23.90
C SER A 216 -22.55 1.63 -23.17
N TRP A 217 -21.44 2.35 -23.33
CA TRP A 217 -20.18 2.16 -22.61
C TRP A 217 -19.76 3.42 -21.83
N THR A 218 -20.68 4.38 -21.68
CA THR A 218 -20.41 5.66 -21.03
C THR A 218 -21.57 6.09 -20.14
N ALA A 219 -21.23 6.69 -18.99
CA ALA A 219 -22.17 7.33 -18.08
C ALA A 219 -21.51 8.56 -17.42
N ALA A 220 -22.25 9.66 -17.30
CA ALA A 220 -21.80 10.84 -16.58
C ALA A 220 -23.01 11.52 -15.94
N ILE A 221 -22.87 12.01 -14.72
CA ILE A 221 -23.96 12.67 -13.99
C ILE A 221 -23.71 14.17 -13.84
N ASP A 222 -24.70 14.96 -14.23
CA ASP A 222 -24.90 16.34 -13.84
C ASP A 222 -25.67 16.34 -12.51
N GLN A 223 -24.93 16.42 -11.44
CA GLN A 223 -25.43 16.31 -10.08
C GLN A 223 -26.39 17.45 -9.73
N GLN A 224 -26.17 18.65 -10.28
CA GLN A 224 -27.01 19.83 -9.97
C GLN A 224 -28.39 19.74 -10.58
N ASN A 225 -28.48 19.14 -11.77
CA ASN A 225 -29.77 19.05 -12.51
C ASN A 225 -30.42 17.68 -12.42
N ASN A 226 -29.81 16.70 -11.75
CA ASN A 226 -30.24 15.30 -11.66
C ASN A 226 -30.41 14.65 -13.05
N PHE A 227 -29.42 14.84 -13.92
CA PHE A 227 -29.39 14.20 -15.23
C PHE A 227 -28.22 13.22 -15.34
N LEU A 228 -28.50 12.05 -15.88
CA LEU A 228 -27.44 11.14 -16.33
C LEU A 228 -27.33 11.23 -17.86
N TYR A 229 -26.12 11.42 -18.36
CA TYR A 229 -25.78 11.41 -19.78
C TYR A 229 -25.08 10.13 -20.16
N SER A 230 -25.36 9.63 -21.37
CA SER A 230 -24.77 8.42 -21.90
C SER A 230 -24.70 8.48 -23.42
N ILE A 231 -23.62 7.97 -24.04
CA ILE A 231 -23.46 7.95 -25.49
C ILE A 231 -23.79 6.56 -26.02
N GLY A 232 -24.79 6.48 -26.90
CA GLY A 232 -25.18 5.22 -27.51
C GLY A 232 -24.02 4.56 -28.29
N ARG A 233 -23.78 3.28 -28.05
CA ARG A 233 -22.64 2.52 -28.58
C ARG A 233 -22.59 2.36 -30.09
N SER A 234 -23.69 2.60 -30.81
CA SER A 234 -23.81 2.42 -32.23
C SER A 234 -24.06 3.73 -32.98
N SER A 235 -23.48 3.87 -34.17
CA SER A 235 -23.71 5.03 -35.02
C SER A 235 -25.21 5.28 -35.21
N PRO A 236 -25.67 6.54 -35.13
CA PRO A 236 -24.88 7.78 -35.12
C PRO A 236 -24.36 8.25 -33.75
N ASN A 237 -24.26 7.37 -32.77
CA ASN A 237 -23.81 7.64 -31.40
C ASN A 237 -24.61 8.78 -30.74
N PRO A 238 -25.89 8.54 -30.47
CA PRO A 238 -26.75 9.55 -29.88
C PRO A 238 -26.30 9.88 -28.45
N LEU A 239 -26.21 11.16 -28.11
CA LEU A 239 -26.14 11.61 -26.71
C LEU A 239 -27.55 11.42 -26.10
N MET A 240 -27.68 10.49 -25.19
CA MET A 240 -28.89 10.18 -24.43
C MET A 240 -28.82 10.86 -23.08
N LYS A 241 -29.94 11.39 -22.63
CA LYS A 241 -30.11 12.03 -21.33
C LYS A 241 -31.24 11.37 -20.57
N TYR A 242 -30.97 10.93 -19.37
CA TYR A 242 -31.94 10.40 -18.42
C TYR A 242 -32.24 11.46 -17.37
N ASP A 243 -33.52 11.77 -17.23
CA ASP A 243 -34.03 12.62 -16.14
C ASP A 243 -34.31 11.73 -14.94
N MET A 244 -33.47 11.82 -13.92
CA MET A 244 -33.51 10.96 -12.73
C MET A 244 -34.73 11.25 -11.83
N VAL A 245 -35.35 12.45 -11.97
CA VAL A 245 -36.54 12.84 -11.20
C VAL A 245 -37.81 12.29 -11.86
N ASN A 246 -37.84 12.33 -13.20
CA ASN A 246 -39.06 11.97 -13.96
C ASN A 246 -38.98 10.56 -14.58
N ASP A 247 -37.88 9.83 -14.37
CA ASP A 247 -37.64 8.49 -14.92
C ASP A 247 -37.87 8.44 -16.44
N THR A 248 -37.22 9.36 -17.19
CA THR A 248 -37.44 9.47 -18.62
C THR A 248 -36.14 9.68 -19.42
N TRP A 249 -36.03 8.93 -20.53
CA TRP A 249 -34.93 9.08 -21.48
C TRP A 249 -35.32 10.03 -22.62
N THR A 250 -34.36 10.87 -23.01
CA THR A 250 -34.45 11.74 -24.20
C THR A 250 -33.15 11.65 -25.01
N THR A 251 -33.20 11.84 -26.34
CA THR A 251 -32.02 12.02 -27.17
C THR A 251 -31.78 13.49 -27.39
N VAL A 252 -30.58 13.94 -26.98
CA VAL A 252 -30.15 15.35 -27.14
C VAL A 252 -29.71 15.65 -28.57
N GLY A 253 -28.90 14.78 -29.15
CA GLY A 253 -28.36 14.91 -30.49
C GLY A 253 -27.47 13.74 -30.87
N ASN A 254 -26.84 13.78 -32.05
CA ASN A 254 -25.94 12.75 -32.52
C ASN A 254 -24.49 13.25 -32.60
N LEU A 255 -23.60 12.56 -31.94
CA LEU A 255 -22.17 12.91 -31.91
C LEU A 255 -21.41 12.44 -33.16
N ASN A 256 -21.87 11.34 -33.77
CA ASN A 256 -21.20 10.65 -34.87
C ASN A 256 -19.79 10.13 -34.55
N ILE A 257 -19.38 10.20 -33.30
CA ILE A 257 -18.17 9.56 -32.75
C ILE A 257 -18.58 8.79 -31.49
N GLY A 258 -17.95 7.65 -31.31
CA GLY A 258 -18.16 6.79 -30.13
C GLY A 258 -16.85 6.55 -29.42
N GLY A 259 -16.95 6.20 -28.16
CA GLY A 259 -15.80 5.87 -27.31
C GLY A 259 -16.27 5.44 -25.92
N PRO A 260 -15.36 4.95 -25.08
CA PRO A 260 -15.73 4.36 -23.80
C PRO A 260 -15.68 5.32 -22.61
N ARG A 261 -15.20 6.57 -22.75
CA ARG A 261 -14.87 7.43 -21.61
C ARG A 261 -15.69 8.69 -21.62
N LEU A 262 -16.39 8.96 -20.52
CA LEU A 262 -17.24 10.16 -20.38
C LEU A 262 -17.34 10.57 -18.92
N ASP A 263 -17.16 11.86 -18.65
CA ASP A 263 -17.52 12.44 -17.36
C ASP A 263 -18.06 13.87 -17.53
N TYR A 264 -18.78 14.33 -16.49
CA TYR A 264 -19.36 15.67 -16.45
C TYR A 264 -18.55 16.58 -15.50
N ASN A 265 -18.10 17.72 -16.00
CA ASN A 265 -17.39 18.69 -15.17
C ASN A 265 -18.37 19.71 -14.58
N GLU A 266 -18.63 19.61 -13.32
CA GLU A 266 -19.52 20.51 -12.57
C GLU A 266 -19.04 21.99 -12.56
N ASN A 267 -17.73 22.24 -12.80
CA ASN A 267 -17.17 23.59 -12.77
C ASN A 267 -17.48 24.39 -14.04
N ASP A 268 -17.58 23.74 -15.21
CA ASP A 268 -17.85 24.41 -16.49
C ASP A 268 -19.15 23.98 -17.16
N GLY A 269 -19.83 22.95 -16.61
CA GLY A 269 -21.10 22.45 -17.12
C GLY A 269 -21.00 21.69 -18.44
N LEU A 270 -19.84 21.13 -18.77
CA LEU A 270 -19.59 20.41 -20.01
C LEU A 270 -19.34 18.92 -19.77
N LEU A 271 -19.69 18.12 -20.77
CA LEU A 271 -19.28 16.72 -20.82
C LEU A 271 -17.87 16.64 -21.41
N TYR A 272 -17.01 15.88 -20.75
CA TYR A 272 -15.68 15.51 -21.22
C TYR A 272 -15.73 14.08 -21.75
N PHE A 273 -15.40 13.92 -23.01
CA PHE A 273 -15.47 12.65 -23.72
C PHE A 273 -14.11 12.29 -24.33
N SER A 274 -13.69 11.05 -24.18
CA SER A 274 -12.42 10.59 -24.75
C SER A 274 -12.55 9.29 -25.52
N THR A 275 -11.86 9.23 -26.64
CA THR A 275 -11.68 8.02 -27.44
C THR A 275 -10.28 7.98 -28.04
N GLY A 276 -9.62 6.81 -27.97
CA GLY A 276 -8.21 6.71 -28.35
C GLY A 276 -7.35 7.65 -27.50
N ASN A 277 -6.59 8.51 -28.15
CA ASN A 277 -5.78 9.55 -27.52
C ASN A 277 -6.35 10.97 -27.74
N LYS A 278 -7.65 11.10 -27.92
CA LYS A 278 -8.33 12.39 -28.08
C LYS A 278 -9.27 12.65 -26.89
N LEU A 279 -9.28 13.88 -26.42
CA LEU A 279 -10.22 14.41 -25.45
C LEU A 279 -11.09 15.47 -26.11
N TYR A 280 -12.38 15.46 -25.84
CA TYR A 280 -13.36 16.41 -26.39
C TYR A 280 -14.19 17.00 -25.28
N THR A 281 -14.65 18.24 -25.45
CA THR A 281 -15.78 18.78 -24.68
C THR A 281 -17.03 18.81 -25.52
N ILE A 282 -18.16 18.49 -24.90
CA ILE A 282 -19.48 18.39 -25.53
C ILE A 282 -20.45 19.25 -24.74
N ASP A 283 -21.23 20.07 -25.45
CA ASP A 283 -22.35 20.80 -24.87
C ASP A 283 -23.50 19.81 -24.56
N PRO A 284 -23.87 19.60 -23.28
CA PRO A 284 -24.91 18.65 -22.90
C PRO A 284 -26.31 19.08 -23.34
N GLN A 285 -26.52 20.31 -23.83
CA GLN A 285 -27.81 20.82 -24.25
C GLN A 285 -28.13 20.51 -25.73
N ASN A 286 -27.12 20.31 -26.56
CA ASN A 286 -27.32 20.16 -28.00
C ASN A 286 -26.39 19.14 -28.67
N ALA A 287 -25.54 18.46 -27.90
CA ALA A 287 -24.55 17.48 -28.36
C ALA A 287 -23.48 18.04 -29.32
N ASN A 288 -23.22 19.36 -29.28
CA ASN A 288 -22.17 19.94 -30.10
C ASN A 288 -20.79 19.71 -29.45
N ILE A 289 -19.82 19.27 -30.25
CA ILE A 289 -18.42 19.21 -29.84
C ILE A 289 -17.87 20.64 -29.88
N LEU A 290 -17.38 21.13 -28.76
CA LEU A 290 -16.88 22.50 -28.59
C LEU A 290 -15.37 22.60 -28.74
N SER A 291 -14.62 21.63 -28.21
CA SER A 291 -13.15 21.63 -28.23
C SER A 291 -12.63 20.21 -28.35
N ASN A 292 -11.36 20.06 -28.75
CA ASN A 292 -10.67 18.80 -28.73
C ASN A 292 -9.16 19.02 -28.50
N TRP A 293 -8.54 18.04 -27.85
CA TRP A 293 -7.11 18.02 -27.51
C TRP A 293 -6.52 16.64 -27.75
N ASP A 294 -5.21 16.58 -27.94
CA ASP A 294 -4.46 15.33 -27.89
C ASP A 294 -4.17 14.94 -26.42
N ILE A 295 -4.16 13.64 -26.15
CA ILE A 295 -3.66 13.08 -24.90
C ILE A 295 -2.32 12.41 -25.22
N ILE A 296 -1.24 12.91 -24.63
CA ILE A 296 0.12 12.48 -24.87
C ILE A 296 0.57 11.61 -23.69
N GLY A 297 1.22 10.47 -23.95
CA GLY A 297 1.78 9.59 -22.91
C GLY A 297 0.91 8.42 -22.48
N LEU A 298 -0.23 8.14 -23.14
CA LEU A 298 -0.98 6.91 -22.90
C LEU A 298 -0.24 5.69 -23.48
N HIS A 299 -0.01 4.66 -22.67
CA HIS A 299 0.63 3.41 -23.13
C HIS A 299 -0.30 2.55 -23.98
N LYS A 300 -1.59 2.46 -23.62
CA LYS A 300 -2.67 1.87 -24.43
C LYS A 300 -3.80 2.86 -24.50
N LYS A 301 -4.40 2.95 -25.69
CA LYS A 301 -5.46 3.93 -25.97
C LYS A 301 -6.86 3.41 -25.71
N ASN A 302 -6.99 2.11 -25.42
CA ASN A 302 -8.27 1.41 -25.37
C ASN A 302 -8.84 1.32 -23.97
N GLY A 303 -10.17 1.21 -23.94
CA GLY A 303 -10.97 0.96 -22.76
C GLY A 303 -10.87 2.07 -21.72
N GLY A 304 -11.31 1.76 -20.52
CA GLY A 304 -11.25 2.66 -19.38
C GLY A 304 -12.28 3.79 -19.44
N ASP A 305 -12.05 4.80 -18.62
CA ASP A 305 -12.98 5.90 -18.42
C ASP A 305 -12.25 7.19 -17.99
N LEU A 306 -13.03 8.27 -17.78
CA LEU A 306 -12.62 9.56 -17.21
C LEU A 306 -13.32 9.79 -15.89
N ALA A 307 -12.67 10.48 -14.96
CA ALA A 307 -13.32 11.01 -13.76
C ALA A 307 -12.65 12.32 -13.29
N PHE A 308 -13.48 13.29 -12.90
CA PHE A 308 -13.00 14.47 -12.19
C PHE A 308 -12.99 14.22 -10.69
N ALA A 309 -11.85 14.49 -10.05
CA ALA A 309 -11.81 14.63 -8.61
C ALA A 309 -12.46 15.94 -8.15
N GLU A 310 -12.80 16.05 -6.88
CA GLU A 310 -13.46 17.23 -6.31
C GLU A 310 -12.65 18.53 -6.47
N ASP A 311 -11.32 18.44 -6.50
CA ASP A 311 -10.40 19.56 -6.73
C ASP A 311 -10.29 19.98 -8.21
N GLY A 312 -10.98 19.30 -9.11
CA GLY A 312 -10.98 19.53 -10.54
C GLY A 312 -9.86 18.80 -11.30
N THR A 313 -9.07 17.98 -10.63
CA THR A 313 -8.08 17.12 -11.27
C THR A 313 -8.79 16.07 -12.14
N LEU A 314 -8.35 15.96 -13.41
CA LEU A 314 -8.89 14.97 -14.35
C LEU A 314 -8.04 13.71 -14.35
N PHE A 315 -8.68 12.58 -14.10
CA PHE A 315 -8.10 11.26 -14.21
C PHE A 315 -8.64 10.52 -15.43
N LEU A 316 -7.81 9.62 -15.95
CA LEU A 316 -8.18 8.69 -17.03
C LEU A 316 -7.65 7.30 -16.66
N CYS A 317 -8.50 6.29 -16.75
CA CYS A 317 -8.02 4.92 -16.81
C CYS A 317 -8.08 4.38 -18.24
N SER A 318 -7.20 3.45 -18.55
CA SER A 318 -7.18 2.69 -19.79
C SER A 318 -6.78 1.24 -19.51
N PHE A 319 -6.68 0.39 -20.53
CA PHE A 319 -6.17 -0.99 -20.35
C PHE A 319 -4.69 -1.05 -19.96
N SER A 320 -4.03 0.08 -19.88
CA SER A 320 -2.65 0.19 -19.37
C SER A 320 -2.55 0.85 -17.99
N GLY A 321 -3.67 1.12 -17.31
CA GLY A 321 -3.64 1.62 -15.96
C GLY A 321 -4.33 2.97 -15.75
N LEU A 322 -4.04 3.60 -14.61
CA LEU A 322 -4.57 4.90 -14.18
C LEU A 322 -3.58 6.02 -14.52
N TYR A 323 -4.10 7.12 -15.01
CA TYR A 323 -3.34 8.31 -15.39
C TYR A 323 -3.95 9.57 -14.78
N ARG A 324 -3.09 10.53 -14.42
CA ARG A 324 -3.50 11.92 -14.19
C ARG A 324 -3.27 12.70 -15.48
N LEU A 325 -4.27 13.49 -15.90
CA LEU A 325 -4.18 14.35 -17.06
C LEU A 325 -3.89 15.80 -16.63
N ASN A 326 -2.85 16.39 -17.18
CA ASN A 326 -2.47 17.78 -16.94
C ASN A 326 -2.40 18.54 -18.25
N LEU A 327 -3.05 19.70 -18.32
CA LEU A 327 -2.93 20.59 -19.49
C LEU A 327 -1.49 21.09 -19.59
N ASN A 328 -0.83 20.84 -20.72
CA ASN A 328 0.55 21.27 -20.95
C ASN A 328 0.64 22.67 -21.57
N GLY A 329 1.88 23.17 -21.73
CA GLY A 329 2.12 24.51 -22.29
C GLY A 329 1.83 24.66 -23.78
N GLU A 330 1.58 23.54 -24.49
CA GLU A 330 1.25 23.51 -25.92
C GLU A 330 -0.26 23.49 -26.18
N GLY A 331 -1.04 23.28 -25.11
CA GLY A 331 -2.50 23.27 -25.17
C GLY A 331 -3.09 21.88 -25.34
N ASP A 332 -2.30 20.83 -25.16
CA ASP A 332 -2.72 19.42 -25.10
C ASP A 332 -2.64 18.86 -23.67
N TYR A 333 -3.06 17.62 -23.44
CA TYR A 333 -3.00 16.98 -22.12
C TYR A 333 -1.89 15.95 -22.05
N ASP A 334 -0.99 16.11 -21.08
CA ASP A 334 0.00 15.10 -20.73
C ASP A 334 -0.63 14.10 -19.75
N ALA A 335 -0.55 12.81 -20.11
CA ALA A 335 -1.00 11.69 -19.26
C ALA A 335 0.20 11.18 -18.46
N THR A 336 0.16 11.40 -17.14
CA THR A 336 1.15 10.85 -16.21
C THR A 336 0.55 9.60 -15.58
N ARG A 337 1.17 8.45 -15.84
CA ARG A 337 0.71 7.17 -15.29
C ARG A 337 0.96 7.13 -13.78
N ILE A 338 -0.05 6.66 -13.02
CA ILE A 338 -0.02 6.52 -11.56
C ILE A 338 0.10 5.05 -11.17
N SER A 339 -0.66 4.16 -11.82
CA SER A 339 -0.63 2.72 -11.54
C SER A 339 0.50 2.03 -12.28
N GLY A 340 1.06 0.99 -11.67
CA GLY A 340 1.86 0.00 -12.37
C GLY A 340 1.06 -0.78 -13.44
N GLU A 341 1.71 -1.70 -14.15
CA GLU A 341 1.01 -2.54 -15.17
C GLU A 341 -0.03 -3.49 -14.54
N ASP A 342 0.04 -3.70 -13.24
CA ASP A 342 -0.65 -4.77 -12.51
C ASP A 342 -2.02 -4.37 -11.96
N LEU A 343 -2.84 -3.67 -12.74
CA LEU A 343 -4.27 -3.66 -12.42
C LEU A 343 -4.80 -5.09 -12.54
N PRO A 344 -5.65 -5.53 -11.61
CA PRO A 344 -6.12 -6.93 -11.58
C PRO A 344 -6.99 -7.28 -12.78
N PHE A 345 -7.42 -6.29 -13.55
CA PHE A 345 -8.25 -6.43 -14.75
C PHE A 345 -8.07 -5.21 -15.69
N ASN A 346 -8.54 -5.34 -16.92
CA ASN A 346 -8.70 -4.21 -17.84
C ASN A 346 -9.89 -3.34 -17.39
N PRO A 347 -9.67 -2.13 -16.84
CA PRO A 347 -10.75 -1.27 -16.36
C PRO A 347 -11.59 -0.76 -17.53
N THR A 348 -12.90 -0.67 -17.35
CA THR A 348 -13.84 -0.11 -18.33
C THR A 348 -14.59 1.09 -17.83
N SER A 349 -14.54 1.36 -16.53
CA SER A 349 -15.29 2.42 -15.87
C SER A 349 -14.55 2.97 -14.66
N MET A 350 -14.85 4.23 -14.29
CA MET A 350 -14.20 4.91 -13.19
C MET A 350 -15.06 6.04 -12.65
N THR A 351 -15.19 6.18 -11.33
CA THR A 351 -15.87 7.31 -10.68
C THR A 351 -15.34 7.56 -9.27
N PHE A 352 -15.46 8.78 -8.78
CA PHE A 352 -15.21 9.11 -7.38
C PHE A 352 -16.52 9.10 -6.57
N ASP A 353 -16.50 8.52 -5.38
CA ASP A 353 -17.57 8.67 -4.39
C ASP A 353 -17.40 9.95 -3.55
N SER A 354 -18.31 10.19 -2.61
CA SER A 354 -18.24 11.34 -1.70
C SER A 354 -17.11 11.25 -0.67
N ASN A 355 -16.57 10.05 -0.45
CA ASN A 355 -15.40 9.82 0.40
C ASN A 355 -14.08 10.01 -0.35
N THR A 356 -14.13 10.45 -1.63
CA THR A 356 -12.98 10.59 -2.53
C THR A 356 -12.29 9.27 -2.87
N GLU A 357 -12.92 8.12 -2.61
CA GLU A 357 -12.47 6.83 -3.10
C GLU A 357 -12.70 6.74 -4.61
N LEU A 358 -11.70 6.25 -5.34
CA LEU A 358 -11.80 6.04 -6.78
C LEU A 358 -12.24 4.61 -7.06
N TRP A 359 -13.45 4.43 -7.58
CA TRP A 359 -14.02 3.14 -7.95
C TRP A 359 -13.74 2.83 -9.41
N LEU A 360 -13.30 1.60 -9.69
CA LEU A 360 -13.13 1.07 -11.05
C LEU A 360 -13.83 -0.27 -11.19
N ALA A 361 -14.39 -0.54 -12.37
CA ALA A 361 -14.97 -1.84 -12.69
C ALA A 361 -14.42 -2.40 -14.00
N ASN A 362 -14.56 -3.73 -14.17
CA ASN A 362 -14.32 -4.42 -15.44
C ASN A 362 -15.65 -4.73 -16.15
N SER A 363 -15.58 -5.11 -17.42
CA SER A 363 -16.75 -5.49 -18.23
C SER A 363 -16.99 -7.00 -18.32
N SER A 364 -16.62 -7.76 -17.30
CA SER A 364 -16.91 -9.19 -17.27
C SER A 364 -18.41 -9.45 -17.10
N SER A 365 -18.89 -10.67 -17.40
CA SER A 365 -20.30 -11.05 -17.22
C SER A 365 -20.74 -11.04 -15.74
N ASN A 366 -19.79 -11.06 -14.84
CA ASN A 366 -19.95 -10.82 -13.43
C ASN A 366 -18.79 -9.89 -13.04
N SER A 367 -19.06 -8.59 -13.05
CA SER A 367 -18.02 -7.57 -12.90
C SER A 367 -17.45 -7.54 -11.50
N ASP A 368 -16.14 -7.28 -11.44
CA ASP A 368 -15.47 -6.89 -10.21
C ASP A 368 -15.46 -5.36 -10.07
N LEU A 369 -15.51 -4.90 -8.83
CA LEU A 369 -15.24 -3.52 -8.45
C LEU A 369 -14.02 -3.48 -7.52
N ILE A 370 -13.08 -2.59 -7.86
CA ILE A 370 -11.97 -2.23 -7.00
C ILE A 370 -12.11 -0.78 -6.56
N VAL A 371 -11.51 -0.46 -5.42
CA VAL A 371 -11.22 0.90 -4.99
C VAL A 371 -9.73 1.14 -5.15
N MET A 372 -9.35 2.33 -5.63
CA MET A 372 -8.00 2.65 -5.99
C MET A 372 -7.55 3.98 -5.37
N ASP A 373 -6.35 4.01 -4.83
CA ASP A 373 -5.70 5.23 -4.35
C ASP A 373 -5.08 6.01 -5.53
N THR A 374 -5.46 7.27 -5.66
CA THR A 374 -5.02 8.14 -6.78
C THR A 374 -3.62 8.73 -6.61
N GLN A 375 -3.00 8.59 -5.46
CA GLN A 375 -1.63 9.06 -5.24
C GLN A 375 -0.62 7.94 -5.52
N THR A 376 -0.98 6.73 -5.14
CA THR A 376 -0.06 5.59 -5.16
C THR A 376 -0.39 4.55 -6.22
N GLY A 377 -1.64 4.54 -6.72
CA GLY A 377 -2.14 3.52 -7.64
C GLY A 377 -2.44 2.17 -6.96
N GLY A 378 -2.28 2.07 -5.64
CA GLY A 378 -2.69 0.90 -4.89
C GLY A 378 -4.19 0.65 -4.98
N TRP A 379 -4.62 -0.60 -4.88
CA TRP A 379 -6.02 -0.98 -5.07
C TRP A 379 -6.42 -2.19 -4.22
N GLU A 380 -7.74 -2.35 -4.01
CA GLU A 380 -8.31 -3.57 -3.43
C GLU A 380 -9.63 -3.94 -4.10
N TYR A 381 -9.96 -5.23 -4.07
CA TYR A 381 -11.29 -5.70 -4.46
C TYR A 381 -12.32 -5.35 -3.40
N ARG A 382 -13.35 -4.60 -3.79
CA ARG A 382 -14.50 -4.29 -2.92
C ARG A 382 -15.61 -5.30 -3.11
N TYR A 383 -16.02 -5.53 -4.37
CA TYR A 383 -17.12 -6.40 -4.75
C TYR A 383 -16.76 -7.22 -5.99
N GLY A 384 -17.51 -8.30 -6.21
CA GLY A 384 -17.35 -9.17 -7.36
C GLY A 384 -16.71 -10.51 -7.02
N PRO A 385 -16.49 -11.38 -8.04
CA PRO A 385 -16.05 -12.76 -7.83
C PRO A 385 -14.65 -12.89 -7.20
N ASN A 386 -13.81 -11.87 -7.33
CA ASN A 386 -12.46 -11.86 -6.76
C ASN A 386 -12.38 -11.15 -5.40
N SER A 387 -13.48 -10.58 -4.89
CA SER A 387 -13.54 -9.99 -3.55
C SER A 387 -13.93 -11.02 -2.49
N THR A 388 -13.63 -10.70 -1.22
CA THR A 388 -14.07 -11.50 -0.07
C THR A 388 -15.48 -11.13 0.44
N SER A 389 -16.12 -10.13 -0.16
CA SER A 389 -17.44 -9.63 0.25
C SER A 389 -18.58 -10.64 0.07
N GLY A 390 -18.43 -11.58 -0.87
CA GLY A 390 -19.50 -12.49 -1.28
C GLY A 390 -20.59 -11.85 -2.15
N VAL A 391 -20.44 -10.57 -2.49
CA VAL A 391 -21.38 -9.85 -3.37
C VAL A 391 -21.09 -10.17 -4.83
N LEU A 392 -22.10 -10.60 -5.56
CA LEU A 392 -22.03 -10.91 -6.99
C LEU A 392 -23.14 -10.17 -7.74
N PHE A 393 -22.78 -9.49 -8.82
CA PHE A 393 -23.74 -8.70 -9.59
C PHE A 393 -24.45 -9.50 -10.68
N ASP A 394 -23.82 -10.60 -11.18
CA ASP A 394 -24.27 -11.38 -12.35
C ASP A 394 -24.59 -10.47 -13.57
N ARG A 395 -23.87 -9.37 -13.68
CA ARG A 395 -24.02 -8.31 -14.69
C ARG A 395 -22.70 -7.79 -15.15
N THR A 396 -22.70 -7.26 -16.37
CA THR A 396 -21.61 -6.48 -16.92
C THR A 396 -21.76 -5.03 -16.53
N ILE A 397 -20.72 -4.42 -15.98
CA ILE A 397 -20.59 -2.97 -15.80
C ILE A 397 -19.67 -2.46 -16.93
N ASN A 398 -20.23 -1.74 -17.89
CA ASN A 398 -19.43 -1.12 -18.94
C ASN A 398 -19.02 0.30 -18.60
N ASP A 399 -19.81 0.98 -17.79
CA ASP A 399 -19.47 2.24 -17.18
C ASP A 399 -20.22 2.46 -15.87
N LEU A 400 -19.67 3.31 -15.01
CA LEU A 400 -20.25 3.70 -13.73
C LEU A 400 -19.97 5.17 -13.43
N THR A 401 -20.90 5.81 -12.76
CA THR A 401 -20.82 7.21 -12.32
C THR A 401 -21.54 7.37 -10.99
N THR A 402 -21.11 8.29 -10.14
CA THR A 402 -21.66 8.46 -8.80
C THR A 402 -22.77 9.50 -8.78
N PHE A 403 -23.92 9.12 -8.24
CA PHE A 403 -24.98 10.05 -7.87
C PHE A 403 -25.02 10.22 -6.36
N ARG A 404 -25.07 11.48 -5.90
CA ARG A 404 -25.07 11.85 -4.48
C ARG A 404 -26.43 12.38 -4.09
N ILE A 405 -27.05 11.75 -3.11
CA ILE A 405 -28.28 12.25 -2.50
C ILE A 405 -27.91 13.06 -1.28
N PHE A 406 -28.18 14.35 -1.33
CA PHE A 406 -27.94 15.25 -0.21
C PHE A 406 -29.19 15.33 0.65
N ASP A 407 -29.15 14.80 1.87
CA ASP A 407 -30.22 15.01 2.82
C ASP A 407 -30.18 16.45 3.36
N GLU A 408 -31.34 17.08 3.51
CA GLU A 408 -31.47 18.43 4.13
C GLU A 408 -31.12 18.43 5.64
N VAL A 409 -30.75 17.29 6.19
CA VAL A 409 -30.41 17.14 7.62
C VAL A 409 -28.99 17.61 7.86
N THR A 410 -28.86 18.76 8.45
CA THR A 410 -27.61 19.50 8.69
C THR A 410 -26.77 18.98 9.85
N VAL A 411 -26.96 17.79 10.34
CA VAL A 411 -26.21 17.20 11.45
C VAL A 411 -25.81 15.80 11.06
N ASP A 412 -24.51 15.60 10.85
CA ASP A 412 -23.89 14.29 10.73
C ASP A 412 -24.19 13.51 12.03
N PRO A 413 -24.94 12.39 12.00
CA PRO A 413 -25.32 11.70 13.22
C PRO A 413 -24.10 11.12 13.92
N ASP A 414 -24.25 10.82 15.17
CA ASP A 414 -23.37 10.05 16.03
C ASP A 414 -24.26 8.93 16.58
N THR A 415 -24.33 7.80 15.83
CA THR A 415 -25.34 6.76 16.05
C THR A 415 -25.13 6.01 17.34
N ASP A 416 -23.87 5.76 17.73
CA ASP A 416 -23.54 5.01 18.94
C ASP A 416 -23.22 5.91 20.15
N GLY A 417 -23.01 7.22 19.91
CA GLY A 417 -22.88 8.24 20.96
C GLY A 417 -21.48 8.33 21.58
N ASP A 418 -20.44 7.92 20.88
CA ASP A 418 -19.05 7.97 21.36
C ASP A 418 -18.39 9.35 21.18
N GLY A 419 -19.06 10.27 20.45
CA GLY A 419 -18.60 11.62 20.15
C GLY A 419 -17.95 11.78 18.80
N ILE A 420 -17.84 10.72 18.01
CA ILE A 420 -17.39 10.74 16.62
C ILE A 420 -18.62 10.61 15.72
N THR A 421 -18.72 11.44 14.73
CA THR A 421 -19.88 11.38 13.81
C THR A 421 -19.71 10.21 12.84
N ASP A 422 -20.82 9.62 12.40
CA ASP A 422 -20.85 8.42 11.55
C ASP A 422 -19.95 8.55 10.30
N SER A 423 -19.91 9.74 9.68
CA SER A 423 -19.06 9.98 8.50
C SER A 423 -17.55 10.01 8.79
N ASN A 424 -17.16 10.09 10.06
CA ASN A 424 -15.78 10.11 10.52
C ASN A 424 -15.41 8.83 11.27
N ASP A 425 -16.37 7.99 11.57
CA ASP A 425 -16.25 6.77 12.33
C ASP A 425 -16.09 5.55 11.41
N ALA A 426 -15.13 4.68 11.70
CA ALA A 426 -15.01 3.41 11.01
C ALA A 426 -15.97 2.34 11.56
N PHE A 427 -16.58 2.60 12.72
CA PHE A 427 -17.47 1.68 13.45
C PHE A 427 -18.72 2.36 14.01
N PRO A 428 -19.56 3.01 13.19
CA PRO A 428 -20.61 3.94 13.65
C PRO A 428 -21.72 3.32 14.50
N GLU A 429 -21.70 2.01 14.76
CA GLU A 429 -22.64 1.31 15.64
C GLU A 429 -21.94 0.72 16.90
N GLU A 430 -20.63 0.98 17.12
CA GLU A 430 -19.83 0.37 18.19
C GLU A 430 -19.14 1.43 19.05
N ALA A 431 -19.81 1.99 20.04
CA ALA A 431 -19.39 3.11 20.90
C ALA A 431 -18.01 2.98 21.60
N ASP A 432 -17.34 1.88 21.52
CA ASP A 432 -16.01 1.67 22.05
C ASP A 432 -14.93 1.55 20.96
N LYS A 433 -15.29 1.75 19.70
CA LYS A 433 -14.41 1.76 18.52
C LYS A 433 -14.71 2.98 17.68
N ALA A 434 -13.73 3.54 17.01
CA ALA A 434 -13.90 4.68 16.12
C ALA A 434 -12.91 4.69 14.95
N PHE A 435 -11.65 4.31 15.17
CA PHE A 435 -10.57 4.48 14.20
C PHE A 435 -9.73 3.24 14.05
N GLU A 436 -8.83 3.27 13.05
CA GLU A 436 -7.93 2.16 12.74
C GLU A 436 -6.50 2.65 12.48
N GLN A 437 -5.53 1.83 12.93
CA GLN A 437 -4.12 1.95 12.56
C GLN A 437 -3.67 0.64 11.94
N PHE A 438 -3.01 0.71 10.80
CA PHE A 438 -2.62 -0.46 10.01
C PHE A 438 -1.11 -0.66 9.98
N THR A 439 -0.68 -1.92 9.89
CA THR A 439 0.70 -2.29 9.60
C THR A 439 0.73 -3.48 8.64
N PRO A 440 1.38 -3.38 7.47
CA PRO A 440 2.07 -2.19 6.96
C PRO A 440 1.12 -1.09 6.52
N SER A 441 -0.06 -1.41 5.98
CA SER A 441 -1.08 -0.45 5.54
C SER A 441 -2.44 -1.12 5.39
N LYS A 442 -3.50 -0.36 5.14
CA LYS A 442 -4.87 -0.87 5.01
C LYS A 442 -5.02 -1.95 3.94
N TYR A 443 -4.27 -1.84 2.85
CA TYR A 443 -4.36 -2.75 1.70
C TYR A 443 -3.08 -3.54 1.45
N GLY A 444 -1.99 -3.21 2.13
CA GLY A 444 -0.71 -3.89 2.00
C GLY A 444 -0.57 -5.10 2.90
N TRP A 445 0.34 -5.99 2.53
CA TRP A 445 0.77 -7.13 3.32
C TRP A 445 2.25 -7.01 3.64
N GLY A 446 2.63 -7.32 4.87
CA GLY A 446 4.02 -7.64 5.22
C GLY A 446 4.21 -9.15 5.24
N THR A 447 5.45 -9.61 5.27
CA THR A 447 5.80 -11.04 5.34
C THR A 447 6.89 -11.26 6.38
N VAL A 448 6.68 -12.22 7.27
CA VAL A 448 7.77 -12.81 8.07
C VAL A 448 8.08 -14.18 7.50
N ALA A 449 9.36 -14.40 7.16
CA ALA A 449 9.82 -15.63 6.50
C ALA A 449 10.92 -16.29 7.33
N PHE A 450 10.88 -17.63 7.44
CA PHE A 450 11.67 -18.43 8.38
C PHE A 450 12.42 -19.56 7.71
N GLU A 451 13.60 -19.88 8.29
CA GLU A 451 14.35 -21.13 8.16
C GLU A 451 14.12 -21.97 9.42
N ASP A 452 13.70 -23.22 9.33
CA ASP A 452 13.28 -23.99 10.49
C ASP A 452 14.34 -24.97 11.05
N LEU A 453 15.55 -24.95 10.48
CA LEU A 453 16.66 -25.82 10.95
C LEU A 453 17.40 -25.28 12.18
N TRP A 454 17.00 -24.12 12.74
CA TRP A 454 17.65 -23.57 13.95
C TRP A 454 17.87 -24.63 15.03
N PRO A 455 19.05 -24.66 15.68
CA PRO A 455 20.19 -23.77 15.58
C PRO A 455 21.26 -24.20 14.57
N PHE A 456 20.93 -25.03 13.60
CA PHE A 456 21.79 -25.41 12.50
C PHE A 456 21.61 -24.46 11.31
N LEU A 457 22.59 -24.48 10.39
CA LEU A 457 22.47 -23.68 9.15
C LEU A 457 21.37 -24.28 8.27
N GLY A 458 20.55 -23.40 7.68
CA GLY A 458 19.61 -23.73 6.63
C GLY A 458 20.22 -23.55 5.24
N ASP A 459 19.39 -23.62 4.20
CA ASP A 459 19.75 -23.30 2.81
C ASP A 459 19.46 -21.85 2.45
N TYR A 460 18.87 -21.10 3.39
CA TYR A 460 18.64 -19.65 3.31
C TYR A 460 17.75 -19.23 2.14
N ASP A 461 16.75 -20.03 1.86
CA ASP A 461 15.70 -19.68 0.90
C ASP A 461 14.47 -19.04 1.57
N PHE A 462 14.39 -19.06 2.91
CA PHE A 462 13.34 -18.49 3.74
C PHE A 462 11.94 -18.92 3.30
N ASN A 463 11.81 -20.12 2.80
CA ASN A 463 10.57 -20.67 2.30
C ASN A 463 9.98 -21.77 3.17
N ASP A 464 10.67 -22.20 4.25
CA ASP A 464 10.20 -23.23 5.16
C ASP A 464 8.86 -22.87 5.80
N THR A 465 8.72 -21.63 6.24
CA THR A 465 7.42 -21.08 6.63
C THR A 465 7.44 -19.56 6.36
N ALA A 466 6.63 -19.09 5.41
CA ALA A 466 6.41 -17.69 5.17
C ALA A 466 4.96 -17.31 5.50
N VAL A 467 4.80 -16.26 6.31
CA VAL A 467 3.51 -15.79 6.78
C VAL A 467 3.31 -14.34 6.37
N ASN A 468 2.38 -14.10 5.48
CA ASN A 468 1.90 -12.75 5.19
C ASN A 468 1.06 -12.27 6.37
N TYR A 469 1.21 -11.01 6.73
CA TYR A 469 0.48 -10.38 7.82
C TYR A 469 -0.02 -8.99 7.48
N ARG A 470 -1.13 -8.62 8.10
CA ARG A 470 -1.60 -7.25 8.23
C ARG A 470 -2.21 -7.08 9.62
N PHE A 471 -1.67 -6.17 10.40
CA PHE A 471 -2.18 -5.84 11.72
C PHE A 471 -3.09 -4.62 11.64
N VAL A 472 -4.23 -4.69 12.32
CA VAL A 472 -5.15 -3.58 12.47
C VAL A 472 -5.37 -3.33 13.96
N ALA A 473 -4.80 -2.24 14.47
CA ALA A 473 -5.15 -1.76 15.80
C ALA A 473 -6.44 -0.94 15.70
N VAL A 474 -7.52 -1.48 16.26
CA VAL A 474 -8.81 -0.80 16.37
C VAL A 474 -8.77 0.14 17.57
N LEU A 475 -9.06 1.41 17.32
CA LEU A 475 -8.92 2.50 18.28
C LEU A 475 -10.30 3.05 18.66
N ASN A 476 -10.44 3.51 19.90
CA ASN A 476 -11.61 4.28 20.34
C ASN A 476 -11.50 5.77 19.95
N ALA A 477 -12.52 6.55 20.29
CA ALA A 477 -12.57 8.00 20.05
C ALA A 477 -11.37 8.80 20.62
N ASP A 478 -10.69 8.28 21.63
CA ASP A 478 -9.47 8.87 22.21
C ASP A 478 -8.17 8.37 21.56
N ASN A 479 -8.24 7.66 20.43
CA ASN A 479 -7.13 6.99 19.74
C ASN A 479 -6.40 5.95 20.60
N MET A 480 -7.08 5.32 21.54
CA MET A 480 -6.54 4.23 22.35
C MET A 480 -6.96 2.87 21.78
N ALA A 481 -6.04 1.92 21.71
CA ALA A 481 -6.32 0.59 21.17
C ALA A 481 -7.25 -0.20 22.10
N VAL A 482 -8.34 -0.71 21.57
CA VAL A 482 -9.32 -1.57 22.23
C VAL A 482 -9.28 -3.00 21.71
N GLN A 483 -8.78 -3.18 20.49
CA GLN A 483 -8.66 -4.47 19.83
C GLN A 483 -7.44 -4.46 18.90
N LEU A 484 -6.88 -5.64 18.66
CA LEU A 484 -5.87 -5.88 17.63
C LEU A 484 -6.36 -7.02 16.75
N ASP A 485 -6.60 -6.74 15.48
CA ASP A 485 -6.90 -7.77 14.48
C ASP A 485 -5.63 -8.12 13.72
N ILE A 486 -5.37 -9.41 13.59
CA ILE A 486 -4.20 -9.98 12.95
C ILE A 486 -4.70 -10.77 11.76
N HIS A 487 -4.66 -10.15 10.58
CA HIS A 487 -4.91 -10.86 9.34
C HIS A 487 -3.63 -11.55 8.91
N PHE A 488 -3.73 -12.80 8.50
CA PHE A 488 -2.56 -13.56 8.08
C PHE A 488 -2.90 -14.62 7.02
N GLU A 489 -1.87 -15.01 6.27
CA GLU A 489 -1.92 -16.10 5.32
C GLU A 489 -0.55 -16.78 5.26
N VAL A 490 -0.52 -18.10 5.37
CA VAL A 490 0.71 -18.86 5.13
C VAL A 490 0.89 -19.02 3.64
N THR A 491 1.98 -18.49 3.10
CA THR A 491 2.27 -18.47 1.64
C THR A 491 3.32 -19.48 1.23
N SER A 492 4.05 -20.05 2.19
CA SER A 492 5.06 -21.08 1.93
C SER A 492 5.12 -22.11 3.05
N ASP A 493 5.31 -23.37 2.66
CA ASP A 493 5.41 -24.58 3.48
C ASP A 493 6.56 -25.47 2.98
N GLY A 494 7.74 -24.89 2.66
CA GLY A 494 8.92 -25.62 2.20
C GLY A 494 9.48 -26.62 3.22
N ALA A 495 9.08 -26.49 4.48
CA ALA A 495 9.57 -27.26 5.61
C ALA A 495 9.20 -28.74 5.58
N GLY A 496 10.08 -29.58 6.16
CA GLY A 496 9.77 -30.96 6.50
C GLY A 496 9.19 -31.15 7.91
N PHE A 497 9.19 -30.08 8.73
CA PHE A 497 8.64 -30.05 10.08
C PHE A 497 7.23 -29.47 10.08
N ILE A 498 6.45 -29.78 11.12
CA ILE A 498 5.15 -29.13 11.31
C ILE A 498 5.30 -27.99 12.31
N ASN A 499 5.28 -26.79 11.76
CA ASN A 499 5.57 -25.58 12.49
C ASN A 499 4.31 -24.85 12.94
N ALA A 500 4.39 -24.16 14.10
CA ALA A 500 3.37 -23.22 14.55
C ALA A 500 3.89 -21.79 14.46
N PHE A 501 2.97 -20.83 14.44
CA PHE A 501 3.30 -19.43 14.43
C PHE A 501 2.59 -18.67 15.54
N GLY A 502 3.32 -17.83 16.25
CA GLY A 502 2.82 -17.02 17.36
C GLY A 502 3.41 -15.63 17.37
N ILE A 503 2.79 -14.77 18.18
CA ILE A 503 3.19 -13.38 18.38
C ILE A 503 3.20 -13.10 19.88
N GLU A 504 4.29 -12.50 20.39
CA GLU A 504 4.34 -11.96 21.73
C GLU A 504 4.11 -10.45 21.69
N LEU A 505 3.14 -9.97 22.46
CA LEU A 505 2.92 -8.55 22.72
C LEU A 505 3.79 -8.13 23.90
N GLU A 506 4.99 -7.67 23.64
CA GLU A 506 6.10 -7.55 24.60
C GLU A 506 5.80 -6.64 25.81
N SER A 507 4.86 -5.68 25.68
CA SER A 507 4.48 -4.76 26.76
C SER A 507 3.12 -5.07 27.38
N ILE A 508 2.43 -6.13 26.94
CA ILE A 508 1.08 -6.49 27.37
C ILE A 508 1.14 -7.68 28.32
N ALA A 509 0.62 -7.52 29.54
CA ALA A 509 0.43 -8.65 30.46
C ALA A 509 -0.75 -9.52 29.98
N PRO A 510 -0.72 -10.86 30.18
CA PRO A 510 -1.82 -11.76 29.82
C PRO A 510 -3.19 -11.33 30.39
N SER A 511 -3.20 -10.69 31.56
CA SER A 511 -4.42 -10.22 32.21
C SER A 511 -5.05 -8.96 31.58
N LEU A 512 -4.34 -8.28 30.69
CA LEU A 512 -4.87 -7.13 29.93
C LEU A 512 -5.62 -7.60 28.67
N VAL A 513 -5.50 -8.86 28.31
CA VAL A 513 -6.27 -9.48 27.22
C VAL A 513 -7.58 -10.01 27.77
N GLU A 514 -8.69 -9.52 27.24
CA GLU A 514 -10.05 -10.00 27.56
C GLU A 514 -10.34 -11.31 26.85
N SER A 515 -10.06 -11.36 25.55
CA SER A 515 -10.30 -12.54 24.72
C SER A 515 -9.41 -12.57 23.49
N VAL A 516 -9.11 -13.78 23.03
CA VAL A 516 -8.51 -14.05 21.72
C VAL A 516 -9.44 -15.01 20.99
N THR A 517 -9.77 -14.67 19.74
CA THR A 517 -10.64 -15.51 18.89
C THR A 517 -10.00 -15.68 17.50
N GLY A 518 -10.39 -16.73 16.78
CA GLY A 518 -9.91 -16.99 15.42
C GLY A 518 -8.62 -17.81 15.33
N THR A 519 -8.02 -18.23 16.45
CA THR A 519 -6.85 -19.12 16.45
C THR A 519 -7.19 -20.51 15.95
N VAL A 520 -6.26 -21.18 15.24
CA VAL A 520 -6.43 -22.53 14.70
C VAL A 520 -5.44 -23.47 15.40
N LEU A 521 -5.89 -24.09 16.51
CA LEU A 521 -5.08 -24.98 17.34
C LEU A 521 -5.64 -26.39 17.28
N THR A 522 -5.02 -27.27 16.52
CA THR A 522 -5.51 -28.61 16.19
C THR A 522 -4.61 -29.74 16.67
N GLU A 523 -3.33 -29.47 16.92
CA GLU A 523 -2.30 -30.48 17.27
C GLU A 523 -2.28 -30.84 18.78
N GLY A 524 -2.83 -29.98 19.63
CA GLY A 524 -3.06 -30.25 21.05
C GLY A 524 -1.84 -30.17 21.97
N TYR A 525 -0.73 -29.58 21.54
CA TYR A 525 0.46 -29.33 22.37
C TYR A 525 0.51 -27.93 22.94
N ILE A 526 -0.27 -26.98 22.40
CA ILE A 526 -0.40 -25.61 22.91
C ILE A 526 -1.47 -25.56 24.00
N ASN A 527 -1.15 -24.96 25.13
CA ASN A 527 -2.07 -24.74 26.22
C ASN A 527 -2.47 -23.29 26.34
N VAL A 528 -3.76 -22.99 26.17
CA VAL A 528 -4.28 -21.63 26.28
C VAL A 528 -5.11 -21.44 27.55
N ALA A 529 -5.10 -20.21 28.04
CA ALA A 529 -5.94 -19.77 29.15
C ALA A 529 -7.39 -19.55 28.67
N SER A 530 -8.31 -19.27 29.59
CA SER A 530 -9.73 -19.02 29.27
C SER A 530 -9.96 -17.82 28.38
N ASN A 531 -9.02 -16.87 28.36
CA ASN A 531 -9.05 -15.69 27.48
C ASN A 531 -8.30 -15.92 26.14
N GLY A 532 -7.80 -17.12 25.89
CA GLY A 532 -7.17 -17.50 24.63
C GLY A 532 -5.66 -17.20 24.51
N VAL A 533 -5.05 -16.52 25.48
CA VAL A 533 -3.58 -16.35 25.50
C VAL A 533 -2.90 -17.64 25.95
N GLU A 534 -1.66 -17.87 25.50
CA GLU A 534 -0.90 -19.04 25.91
C GLU A 534 -0.61 -19.01 27.42
N GLN A 535 -0.79 -20.17 28.10
CA GLN A 535 -0.54 -20.31 29.53
C GLN A 535 0.96 -20.37 29.86
N GLY A 536 1.34 -19.80 31.00
CA GLY A 536 2.70 -19.88 31.51
C GLY A 536 3.64 -18.79 30.95
N GLN A 537 3.11 -17.82 30.27
CA GLN A 537 3.82 -16.68 29.73
C GLN A 537 3.78 -15.46 30.66
N ASP A 538 4.87 -14.71 30.76
CA ASP A 538 4.93 -13.45 31.50
C ASP A 538 4.32 -12.26 30.70
N ARG A 539 4.27 -12.39 29.36
CA ARG A 539 3.68 -11.46 28.40
C ARG A 539 2.52 -12.13 27.68
N ALA A 540 1.68 -11.35 27.02
CA ALA A 540 0.61 -11.89 26.21
C ALA A 540 1.20 -12.54 24.95
N VAL A 541 1.13 -13.85 24.89
CA VAL A 541 1.51 -14.66 23.72
C VAL A 541 0.27 -15.23 23.08
N ILE A 542 0.11 -14.99 21.79
CA ILE A 542 -1.00 -15.43 20.96
C ILE A 542 -0.43 -16.39 19.92
N ILE A 543 -0.84 -17.66 19.98
CA ILE A 543 -0.52 -18.65 18.93
C ILE A 543 -1.63 -18.59 17.89
N LEU A 544 -1.29 -18.20 16.67
CA LEU A 544 -2.26 -18.02 15.59
C LEU A 544 -2.71 -19.38 15.04
N PHE A 545 -1.73 -20.25 14.81
CA PHE A 545 -1.96 -21.64 14.39
C PHE A 545 -0.87 -22.55 14.94
N ASP A 546 -1.16 -23.85 15.08
CA ASP A 546 -0.22 -24.87 15.57
C ASP A 546 0.21 -25.88 14.49
N ASN A 547 -0.22 -25.67 13.23
CA ASN A 547 0.16 -26.47 12.06
C ASN A 547 0.06 -25.64 10.78
N HIS A 548 1.21 -25.22 10.24
CA HIS A 548 1.29 -24.35 9.06
C HIS A 548 0.76 -25.03 7.78
N GLU A 549 0.92 -26.35 7.63
CA GLU A 549 0.45 -27.08 6.44
C GLU A 549 -1.08 -26.95 6.26
N THR A 550 -1.82 -26.89 7.38
CA THR A 550 -3.28 -26.72 7.34
C THR A 550 -3.73 -25.31 7.02
N MET A 551 -2.81 -24.36 7.10
CA MET A 551 -3.06 -22.92 6.89
C MET A 551 -2.54 -22.41 5.56
N LEU A 552 -1.89 -23.24 4.75
CA LEU A 552 -1.32 -22.84 3.48
C LEU A 552 -2.41 -22.27 2.55
N ASN A 553 -2.23 -21.02 2.10
CA ASN A 553 -3.17 -20.27 1.27
C ASN A 553 -4.59 -20.17 1.86
N VAL A 554 -4.69 -20.14 3.19
CA VAL A 554 -5.96 -19.94 3.91
C VAL A 554 -5.94 -18.59 4.62
N PRO A 555 -6.49 -17.53 4.01
CA PRO A 555 -6.62 -16.23 4.67
C PRO A 555 -7.40 -16.36 5.98
N SER A 556 -6.85 -15.84 7.05
CA SER A 556 -7.41 -15.99 8.39
C SER A 556 -7.23 -14.71 9.21
N THR A 557 -8.06 -14.57 10.26
CA THR A 557 -7.97 -13.44 11.17
C THR A 557 -8.05 -13.92 12.61
N VAL A 558 -7.12 -13.43 13.43
CA VAL A 558 -7.14 -13.57 14.88
C VAL A 558 -7.42 -12.21 15.49
N SER A 559 -8.45 -12.12 16.34
CA SER A 559 -8.81 -10.88 17.04
C SER A 559 -8.46 -10.98 18.52
N VAL A 560 -7.74 -9.98 19.03
CA VAL A 560 -7.31 -9.83 20.41
C VAL A 560 -8.01 -8.62 21.02
N ARG A 561 -8.95 -8.83 21.92
CA ARG A 561 -9.68 -7.79 22.64
C ARG A 561 -8.97 -7.45 23.95
N PHE A 562 -8.86 -6.16 24.29
CA PHE A 562 -8.27 -5.73 25.55
C PHE A 562 -9.32 -5.48 26.63
N THR A 563 -8.98 -5.74 27.90
CA THR A 563 -9.87 -5.49 29.06
C THR A 563 -10.19 -4.03 29.31
N THR A 564 -9.30 -3.16 28.89
CA THR A 564 -9.41 -1.70 28.96
C THR A 564 -8.65 -1.09 27.77
N PRO A 565 -9.05 0.07 27.27
CA PRO A 565 -8.27 0.77 26.24
C PRO A 565 -6.82 0.98 26.69
N ILE A 566 -5.88 0.77 25.79
CA ILE A 566 -4.44 0.95 26.01
C ILE A 566 -3.88 1.93 24.98
N THR A 567 -2.83 2.65 25.32
CA THR A 567 -2.18 3.53 24.35
C THR A 567 -1.50 2.71 23.25
N THR A 568 -1.39 3.24 22.05
CA THR A 568 -0.66 2.58 20.95
C THR A 568 0.82 2.38 21.29
N ALA A 569 1.42 3.29 22.07
CA ALA A 569 2.77 3.11 22.60
C ALA A 569 2.88 1.92 23.59
N GLN A 570 1.82 1.64 24.37
CA GLN A 570 1.77 0.46 25.24
C GLN A 570 1.52 -0.82 24.44
N LEU A 571 0.70 -0.77 23.39
CA LEU A 571 0.49 -1.89 22.46
C LEU A 571 1.82 -2.34 21.85
N GLY A 572 2.68 -1.39 21.51
CA GLY A 572 3.93 -1.63 20.79
C GLY A 572 3.78 -1.49 19.28
N ILE A 573 4.82 -1.85 18.58
CA ILE A 573 4.93 -1.67 17.13
C ILE A 573 4.92 -3.04 16.46
N ALA A 574 3.96 -3.23 15.52
CA ALA A 574 3.89 -4.45 14.73
C ALA A 574 5.11 -4.58 13.78
N PRO A 575 5.56 -5.79 13.46
CA PRO A 575 4.91 -7.07 13.74
C PRO A 575 5.07 -7.60 15.18
N PHE A 576 5.44 -6.76 16.15
CA PHE A 576 5.69 -7.10 17.55
C PHE A 576 6.90 -8.05 17.67
N ASN A 577 6.75 -9.18 18.36
CA ASN A 577 7.75 -10.24 18.40
C ASN A 577 7.16 -11.53 17.82
N PRO A 578 7.15 -11.66 16.46
CA PRO A 578 6.65 -12.87 15.80
C PRO A 578 7.66 -14.00 15.95
N PHE A 579 7.15 -15.24 16.07
CA PHE A 579 8.03 -16.40 16.19
C PHE A 579 7.41 -17.67 15.62
N LEU A 580 8.30 -18.58 15.21
CA LEU A 580 7.97 -19.92 14.78
C LEU A 580 8.25 -20.92 15.92
N ILE A 581 7.38 -21.92 16.10
CA ILE A 581 7.63 -23.09 16.96
C ILE A 581 7.93 -24.26 16.05
N ILE A 582 9.12 -24.86 16.18
CA ILE A 582 9.61 -25.88 15.27
C ILE A 582 9.06 -27.24 15.68
N ASP A 583 8.51 -28.00 14.72
CA ASP A 583 8.13 -29.42 14.82
C ASP A 583 7.35 -29.76 16.08
N ARG A 584 6.37 -28.94 16.45
CA ARG A 584 5.54 -29.12 17.67
C ARG A 584 6.33 -29.13 18.98
N ASP A 585 7.60 -28.75 18.97
CA ASP A 585 8.40 -28.61 20.19
C ASP A 585 8.26 -27.22 20.77
N ARG A 586 7.34 -27.05 21.74
CA ARG A 586 7.00 -25.74 22.29
C ARG A 586 8.20 -24.94 22.80
N GLY A 587 9.26 -25.62 23.17
CA GLY A 587 10.47 -24.97 23.65
C GLY A 587 11.38 -24.43 22.53
N ARG A 588 11.22 -24.90 21.30
CA ARG A 588 12.07 -24.52 20.15
C ARG A 588 11.42 -23.38 19.39
N GLU A 589 11.90 -22.16 19.66
CA GLU A 589 11.40 -20.95 19.03
C GLU A 589 12.44 -20.32 18.12
N ILE A 590 12.02 -19.81 16.97
CA ILE A 590 12.81 -18.93 16.11
C ILE A 590 12.13 -17.56 16.11
N HIS A 591 12.91 -16.54 16.44
CA HIS A 591 12.50 -15.15 16.39
C HIS A 591 13.29 -14.38 15.34
N LEU A 592 12.86 -13.16 15.06
CA LEU A 592 13.68 -12.21 14.31
C LEU A 592 15.00 -11.94 15.05
N PRO A 593 16.09 -11.63 14.36
CA PRO A 593 17.37 -11.34 14.98
C PRO A 593 17.29 -10.31 16.10
N ASN A 594 18.07 -10.57 17.17
CA ASN A 594 18.14 -9.72 18.36
C ASN A 594 16.82 -9.60 19.17
N ARG A 595 15.80 -10.40 18.89
CA ARG A 595 14.58 -10.52 19.69
C ARG A 595 14.77 -11.57 20.79
N PHE A 596 14.03 -11.38 21.88
CA PHE A 596 14.04 -12.32 22.99
C PHE A 596 13.00 -13.43 22.75
N ARG A 597 13.34 -14.63 23.18
CA ARG A 597 12.39 -15.75 23.23
C ARG A 597 11.32 -15.49 24.28
N THR A 598 10.19 -16.17 24.12
CA THR A 598 9.10 -16.12 25.12
C THR A 598 9.51 -16.82 26.43
N THR A 599 8.71 -16.68 27.48
CA THR A 599 8.97 -17.36 28.78
C THR A 599 9.05 -18.88 28.64
N LEU A 600 8.32 -19.47 27.70
CA LEU A 600 8.34 -20.91 27.41
C LEU A 600 9.43 -21.33 26.42
N GLY A 601 10.05 -20.40 25.75
CA GLY A 601 11.18 -20.66 24.85
C GLY A 601 12.37 -21.19 25.64
N ALA A 602 12.84 -22.40 25.33
CA ALA A 602 13.97 -23.01 26.03
C ALA A 602 15.31 -22.51 25.49
N ASN A 603 16.29 -22.40 26.40
CA ASN A 603 17.69 -22.45 25.97
C ASN A 603 18.00 -23.88 25.54
N ASP A 604 18.00 -24.14 24.26
CA ASP A 604 18.33 -25.49 23.79
C ASP A 604 19.81 -25.78 23.95
N THR A 605 20.15 -26.27 25.13
CA THR A 605 21.49 -26.79 25.47
C THR A 605 21.59 -28.30 25.17
N THR A 606 20.52 -28.92 24.67
CA THR A 606 20.42 -30.37 24.53
C THR A 606 20.71 -30.89 23.11
N LEU A 607 20.74 -30.01 22.11
CA LEU A 607 21.13 -30.40 20.76
C LEU A 607 22.67 -30.65 20.73
N GLU A 608 23.03 -31.93 20.82
CA GLU A 608 24.42 -32.37 20.61
C GLU A 608 24.79 -32.13 19.15
N GLY A 609 25.42 -30.99 18.87
CA GLY A 609 25.85 -30.61 17.53
C GLY A 609 26.57 -29.27 17.54
N VAL A 610 26.86 -28.77 16.36
CA VAL A 610 27.44 -27.44 16.21
C VAL A 610 26.29 -26.43 16.25
N ASN A 611 26.05 -25.83 17.41
CA ASN A 611 25.14 -24.69 17.51
C ASN A 611 25.77 -23.51 16.77
N GLN A 612 25.06 -23.00 15.77
CA GLN A 612 25.49 -21.88 14.95
C GLN A 612 24.92 -20.54 15.43
N ASP A 613 23.91 -20.57 16.33
CA ASP A 613 23.35 -19.36 16.93
C ASP A 613 24.32 -18.81 18.01
N ILE A 614 24.74 -17.57 17.81
CA ILE A 614 25.64 -16.89 18.72
C ILE A 614 24.84 -16.17 19.81
N ASP A 615 25.11 -16.56 21.03
CA ASP A 615 24.53 -15.96 22.23
C ASP A 615 22.98 -16.03 22.32
N GLY A 616 22.33 -16.83 21.47
CA GLY A 616 20.85 -16.95 21.42
C GLY A 616 20.19 -15.72 20.80
N ASN A 617 20.87 -15.06 19.87
CA ASN A 617 20.37 -13.87 19.17
C ASN A 617 19.71 -14.16 17.82
N TYR A 618 19.54 -15.43 17.48
CA TYR A 618 19.00 -15.89 16.19
C TYR A 618 19.81 -15.42 14.98
N GLN A 619 21.14 -15.35 15.18
CA GLN A 619 22.12 -15.05 14.14
C GLN A 619 23.34 -15.94 14.26
N THR A 620 23.96 -16.26 13.12
CA THR A 620 25.25 -16.97 13.06
C THR A 620 26.41 -16.01 13.39
N GLU A 621 27.65 -16.57 13.52
CA GLU A 621 28.86 -15.76 13.68
C GLU A 621 29.08 -14.79 12.50
N SER A 622 28.66 -15.17 11.30
CA SER A 622 28.71 -14.30 10.10
C SER A 622 27.52 -13.35 10.00
N GLY A 623 26.58 -13.38 10.95
CA GLY A 623 25.39 -12.52 11.01
C GLY A 623 24.21 -13.02 10.18
N LEU A 624 24.22 -14.24 9.64
CA LEU A 624 23.06 -14.79 8.92
C LEU A 624 21.90 -15.09 9.89
N PRO A 625 20.66 -14.72 9.53
CA PRO A 625 19.49 -14.90 10.39
C PRO A 625 18.76 -16.22 10.10
N TRP A 626 17.83 -16.62 10.98
CA TRP A 626 16.84 -17.67 10.71
C TRP A 626 15.44 -17.11 10.43
N ALA A 627 15.28 -15.78 10.51
CA ALA A 627 14.03 -15.12 10.15
C ALA A 627 14.29 -13.72 9.61
N ILE A 628 13.45 -13.28 8.68
CA ILE A 628 13.49 -11.93 8.09
C ILE A 628 12.08 -11.32 8.10
N ASN A 629 11.99 -10.00 8.27
CA ASN A 629 10.74 -9.25 8.15
C ASN A 629 10.79 -8.31 6.97
N ILE A 630 9.82 -8.44 6.08
CA ILE A 630 9.69 -7.63 4.87
C ILE A 630 8.32 -6.96 4.90
N VAL A 631 8.28 -5.63 4.84
CA VAL A 631 7.02 -4.86 4.83
C VAL A 631 6.36 -4.85 3.45
N HIS A 632 6.39 -5.99 2.80
CA HIS A 632 5.85 -6.22 1.47
C HIS A 632 5.33 -7.66 1.35
N ASN A 633 4.46 -7.91 0.40
CA ASN A 633 4.10 -9.24 -0.01
C ASN A 633 5.32 -9.90 -0.68
N PHE A 634 6.09 -10.63 0.11
CA PHE A 634 7.33 -11.26 -0.32
C PHE A 634 7.03 -12.58 -1.03
N LYS A 635 7.68 -12.79 -2.18
CA LYS A 635 7.59 -14.04 -2.93
C LYS A 635 8.79 -14.92 -2.59
N PRO A 636 8.61 -16.02 -1.83
CA PRO A 636 9.73 -16.85 -1.43
C PRO A 636 10.47 -17.47 -2.61
N PRO A 637 11.79 -17.66 -2.50
CA PRO A 637 12.57 -18.49 -3.44
C PRO A 637 12.05 -19.93 -3.53
N LYS A 638 12.44 -20.63 -4.57
CA LYS A 638 12.21 -22.08 -4.69
C LYS A 638 13.07 -22.83 -3.69
N GLU A 639 12.56 -23.99 -3.31
CA GLU A 639 13.26 -24.94 -2.43
C GLU A 639 14.72 -25.18 -2.84
N ASN A 640 15.64 -25.07 -1.88
CA ASN A 640 17.09 -25.14 -2.05
C ASN A 640 17.69 -24.03 -2.94
N THR A 641 17.00 -22.89 -3.10
CA THR A 641 17.51 -21.73 -3.82
C THR A 641 17.77 -20.60 -2.83
N PRO A 642 19.02 -20.37 -2.41
CA PRO A 642 19.35 -19.28 -1.49
C PRO A 642 18.80 -17.94 -1.96
N ILE A 643 18.30 -17.13 -1.03
CA ILE A 643 17.61 -15.87 -1.32
C ILE A 643 18.40 -14.91 -2.24
N ASN A 644 19.73 -14.91 -2.14
CA ASN A 644 20.60 -14.09 -2.98
C ASN A 644 20.72 -14.56 -4.45
N GLN A 645 20.18 -15.74 -4.79
CA GLN A 645 20.06 -16.19 -6.18
C GLN A 645 18.71 -15.77 -6.79
N ALA A 646 17.71 -15.54 -5.97
CA ALA A 646 16.39 -15.08 -6.37
C ALA A 646 16.29 -13.55 -6.32
N TYR A 647 17.02 -12.89 -5.44
CA TYR A 647 17.02 -11.44 -5.22
C TYR A 647 18.43 -10.86 -5.37
N ASN A 648 18.68 -10.20 -6.49
CA ASN A 648 20.00 -9.79 -6.95
C ASN A 648 20.71 -8.78 -6.04
N PHE A 649 19.99 -8.03 -5.21
CA PHE A 649 20.57 -7.00 -4.33
C PHE A 649 20.55 -7.39 -2.84
N PHE A 650 20.15 -8.61 -2.50
CA PHE A 650 20.13 -9.10 -1.13
C PHE A 650 21.52 -9.01 -0.45
N ASN A 651 22.58 -9.46 -1.15
CA ASN A 651 23.94 -9.44 -0.61
C ASN A 651 24.39 -8.03 -0.22
N GLN A 652 24.15 -7.05 -1.09
CA GLN A 652 24.53 -5.65 -0.86
C GLN A 652 23.70 -5.04 0.30
N TRP A 653 22.40 -5.34 0.35
CA TRP A 653 21.56 -4.90 1.44
C TRP A 653 22.01 -5.47 2.78
N ALA A 654 22.16 -6.78 2.87
CA ALA A 654 22.49 -7.48 4.10
C ALA A 654 23.90 -7.07 4.62
N THR A 655 24.92 -7.05 3.76
CA THR A 655 26.30 -6.70 4.15
C THR A 655 26.45 -5.22 4.52
N SER A 656 25.60 -4.35 3.99
CA SER A 656 25.56 -2.93 4.40
C SER A 656 24.82 -2.70 5.71
N GLY A 657 24.21 -3.74 6.32
CA GLY A 657 23.31 -3.59 7.47
C GLY A 657 22.07 -2.78 7.14
N GLY A 658 21.50 -2.99 5.96
CA GLY A 658 20.26 -2.33 5.52
C GLY A 658 20.43 -0.94 4.91
N ASN A 659 21.67 -0.44 4.72
CA ASN A 659 21.88 0.95 4.28
C ASN A 659 21.86 1.14 2.75
N THR A 660 21.92 0.07 1.97
CA THR A 660 21.88 0.11 0.50
C THR A 660 20.79 -0.82 0.00
N TYR A 661 20.20 -0.52 -1.14
CA TYR A 661 19.13 -1.32 -1.73
C TYR A 661 18.03 -1.67 -0.73
N GLN A 662 17.54 -0.66 -0.02
CA GLN A 662 16.52 -0.82 1.03
C GLN A 662 15.19 -1.38 0.52
N ASP A 663 15.02 -1.37 -0.79
CA ASP A 663 13.88 -1.88 -1.56
C ASP A 663 14.19 -3.15 -2.36
N TRP A 664 15.27 -3.88 -2.02
CA TRP A 664 15.80 -5.05 -2.74
C TRP A 664 14.77 -6.13 -3.09
N TYR A 665 13.69 -6.21 -2.33
CA TYR A 665 12.62 -7.21 -2.45
C TYR A 665 11.57 -6.86 -3.51
N LYS A 666 11.61 -5.64 -4.08
CA LYS A 666 10.60 -5.16 -5.03
C LYS A 666 10.68 -5.89 -6.37
N ASP A 667 9.54 -5.89 -7.06
CA ASP A 667 9.43 -6.33 -8.45
C ASP A 667 9.86 -5.20 -9.41
N SER A 668 11.12 -4.77 -9.27
CA SER A 668 11.72 -3.78 -10.15
C SER A 668 12.64 -4.46 -11.15
N THR A 669 12.79 -3.87 -12.34
CA THR A 669 13.65 -4.42 -13.40
C THR A 669 15.05 -4.72 -12.88
N GLY A 670 15.46 -5.98 -12.95
CA GLY A 670 16.77 -6.44 -12.51
C GLY A 670 16.92 -6.74 -11.02
N TYR A 671 15.85 -6.58 -10.21
CA TYR A 671 15.88 -6.87 -8.78
C TYR A 671 15.67 -8.36 -8.49
N ARG A 672 14.79 -9.00 -9.25
CA ARG A 672 14.39 -10.41 -9.08
C ARG A 672 14.86 -11.30 -10.20
N ASN A 673 15.12 -12.54 -9.88
CA ASN A 673 15.23 -13.65 -10.82
C ASN A 673 13.94 -14.47 -10.71
N GLU A 674 12.93 -14.12 -11.50
CA GLU A 674 11.59 -14.75 -11.45
C GLU A 674 11.63 -16.26 -11.67
N THR A 675 12.69 -16.79 -12.34
CA THR A 675 12.82 -18.23 -12.55
C THR A 675 13.19 -18.99 -11.27
N GLU A 676 13.68 -18.30 -10.25
CA GLU A 676 14.07 -18.86 -8.96
C GLU A 676 13.05 -18.60 -7.84
N LEU A 677 11.95 -17.94 -8.14
CA LEU A 677 10.86 -17.69 -7.19
C LEU A 677 9.76 -18.78 -7.31
N LYS A 678 9.08 -19.05 -6.20
CA LYS A 678 7.87 -19.91 -6.20
C LYS A 678 6.80 -19.31 -7.13
N GLU A 679 5.99 -20.18 -7.77
CA GLU A 679 4.90 -19.75 -8.67
C GLU A 679 3.70 -19.14 -7.90
#